data_c5f7868296c264121991003ef2394c47
#
_entry.id   c5f7868296c264121991003ef2394c47
#
_cell.length_a   1.000
_cell.length_b   1.000
_cell.length_c   1.000
_cell.angle_alpha   90.00
_cell.angle_beta   90.00
_cell.angle_gamma   90.00
#
_symmetry.space_group_name_H-M   'P 1'
#
loop_
_entity.id
_entity.type
_entity.pdbx_description
1 polymer ?
#
loop_
_entity_poly.entity_id
_entity_poly.type
_entity_poly.pdbx_seq_one_letter_code
_entity_poly.pdbx_strand_id
1 'polypeptide(L)'
;MSSATQIIRRRRNRRDRRASSEVRSRAWKYSFVLILFVLFGLPLMGAAGMTGAVYVQAAASLPTPMDTIDFSAIEGVTRLYASDSRTLIFSVQDPLGDSRAYIRLDELPPYIAQATLLTEDEDFLTASGYDFSGTMLRLWRNFINGPIEADPSLTSRLVRNAILSQTEFPTADLRGQEIALAAEINRRYTPQEILEWHLNTNYYGNEAYGIEAAARVYLGKSARELTLDEAALLTSIPTAPQYNPVDDTVAARSRQSDTLRRMLLAGLITQEQHDNASRIVTPLLPNAGQTPELAPEFAVYARRQTENILNSLGLNGERLVSRGGLTITTSLDLDLYYQSECTLRAHLAQLEGRSETVTALDGSPCVAANNLIPIQSASSSADSAAPYTGMISIIDVETGQIKTLVGSATETAYQPGVTLYPFVYFEGFRPSSQQTFFTPATMVLDIPRNYPGQVEGLIYQPVNDDGRYRGPISLREAAGRGLRTGVVQIAQLQGMSSVLRSAHVLGINSLDGGPYHLSLLDYGGEVALLDVSYAYSVLASMGDMHGIPTRDSGHRLLDPAAVTRITDADGSILWEYQPDVPNVSSLNIFSDSPELGYLVNDILSDDGLRDQQFGPSHPLKVDRTAAVVSGLTTDRVEDWTVGYTPQRVVGVHIGRQDGTPTAFEIGSLQGAAPVWQALMLYTHQRDSIPPTEWTRPPDIIEIDVCQTSGLLPNGVCPVYREIFIQGVTPTQRDPYWQSFEINTQSGLLASNSTPNALRATREYFVPPDSALDWWNANRRPLPPREYDALYANNTLTSAAITSPQPYSYIKGVIDIMGTINPDNMQLYRLTYGQSVNPDGWTQIGEDRTTYTPGEPLGQWDTSQLDGLYTLELAVILQSGVRESVTTQVRIDNTPPTIVLAAAEPGRIYRFPDDRSVLITADVRDNFIDRVEFYHDGRLAFTDSESPFAFDFPINGIGTEIFHAVAFDQAGNQTESQEISVEIRR
;
A
#
# COMPACT_ATOMS: atom_id res chain seq x y z
N MET A 1 27.04 -96.20 -39.22
CA MET A 1 26.31 -95.13 -40.05
C MET A 1 25.85 -94.00 -39.19
N SER A 2 26.73 -93.24 -38.52
CA SER A 2 26.26 -92.11 -37.66
C SER A 2 27.08 -90.82 -37.73
N SER A 3 28.14 -90.75 -38.52
CA SER A 3 28.97 -89.51 -38.49
C SER A 3 28.63 -88.49 -39.57
N ALA A 4 28.05 -88.91 -40.74
CA ALA A 4 27.74 -88.03 -41.86
C ALA A 4 26.53 -87.20 -41.58
N THR A 5 25.54 -87.76 -40.89
CA THR A 5 24.26 -86.96 -40.59
C THR A 5 24.45 -85.84 -39.54
N GLN A 6 25.44 -86.07 -38.66
CA GLN A 6 25.76 -85.04 -37.67
C GLN A 6 26.53 -83.83 -38.28
N ILE A 7 27.38 -84.10 -39.27
CA ILE A 7 28.17 -83.05 -39.95
C ILE A 7 27.23 -82.20 -40.82
N ILE A 8 26.27 -82.80 -41.53
CA ILE A 8 25.28 -82.09 -42.33
C ILE A 8 24.34 -81.25 -41.48
N ARG A 9 23.94 -81.79 -40.32
CA ARG A 9 23.08 -80.96 -39.37
C ARG A 9 23.86 -79.82 -38.75
N ARG A 10 25.16 -79.93 -38.46
CA ARG A 10 26.02 -78.86 -37.97
C ARG A 10 26.30 -77.77 -39.05
N ARG A 11 26.43 -78.15 -40.31
CA ARG A 11 26.62 -77.19 -41.40
C ARG A 11 25.30 -76.44 -41.74
N ARG A 12 24.16 -77.10 -41.70
CA ARG A 12 22.85 -76.51 -41.87
C ARG A 12 22.49 -75.48 -40.76
N ASN A 13 22.73 -75.85 -39.52
CA ASN A 13 22.54 -74.98 -38.34
C ASN A 13 23.54 -73.79 -38.31
N ARG A 14 24.72 -73.91 -38.89
CA ARG A 14 25.66 -72.79 -39.04
C ARG A 14 25.23 -71.84 -40.20
N ARG A 15 24.66 -72.36 -41.24
CA ARG A 15 24.15 -71.55 -42.38
C ARG A 15 22.89 -70.78 -41.97
N ASP A 16 21.98 -71.45 -41.28
CA ASP A 16 20.75 -70.81 -40.73
C ASP A 16 21.04 -69.78 -39.65
N ARG A 17 22.07 -69.99 -38.80
CA ARG A 17 22.51 -69.00 -37.84
C ARG A 17 23.19 -67.79 -38.51
N ARG A 18 23.91 -67.93 -39.59
CA ARG A 18 24.48 -66.78 -40.35
C ARG A 18 23.42 -66.04 -41.10
N ALA A 19 22.49 -66.71 -41.75
CA ALA A 19 21.36 -66.03 -42.41
C ALA A 19 20.45 -65.32 -41.41
N SER A 20 20.20 -65.92 -40.26
CA SER A 20 19.40 -65.25 -39.20
C SER A 20 20.11 -64.05 -38.50
N SER A 21 21.46 -64.08 -38.47
CA SER A 21 22.23 -62.97 -37.92
C SER A 21 22.35 -61.80 -38.87
N GLU A 22 22.42 -62.00 -40.13
CA GLU A 22 22.40 -60.92 -41.15
C GLU A 22 21.02 -60.25 -41.29
N VAL A 23 19.94 -61.08 -41.23
CA VAL A 23 18.58 -60.55 -41.28
C VAL A 23 18.28 -59.81 -39.98
N ARG A 24 18.71 -60.26 -38.79
CA ARG A 24 18.58 -59.57 -37.52
C ARG A 24 19.40 -58.26 -37.46
N SER A 25 20.61 -58.22 -38.01
CA SER A 25 21.44 -57.04 -38.07
C SER A 25 20.87 -55.93 -39.01
N ARG A 26 20.29 -56.39 -40.15
CA ARG A 26 19.59 -55.47 -41.04
C ARG A 26 18.28 -54.98 -40.44
N ALA A 27 17.49 -55.87 -39.86
CA ALA A 27 16.26 -55.45 -39.17
C ALA A 27 16.55 -54.48 -38.01
N TRP A 28 17.63 -54.71 -37.25
CA TRP A 28 18.03 -53.80 -36.17
C TRP A 28 18.51 -52.41 -36.66
N LYS A 29 19.23 -52.37 -37.79
CA LYS A 29 19.61 -51.12 -38.46
C LYS A 29 18.38 -50.34 -38.97
N TYR A 30 17.44 -51.03 -39.60
CA TYR A 30 16.19 -50.35 -40.04
C TYR A 30 15.32 -49.91 -38.86
N SER A 31 15.21 -50.66 -37.79
CA SER A 31 14.51 -50.27 -36.58
C SER A 31 15.19 -49.09 -35.89
N PHE A 32 16.52 -49.06 -35.83
CA PHE A 32 17.28 -47.95 -35.28
C PHE A 32 17.11 -46.66 -36.12
N VAL A 33 17.14 -46.75 -37.44
CA VAL A 33 16.88 -45.64 -38.37
C VAL A 33 15.42 -45.20 -38.27
N LEU A 34 14.46 -46.13 -38.11
CA LEU A 34 13.05 -45.82 -37.91
C LEU A 34 12.83 -45.12 -36.55
N ILE A 35 13.48 -45.58 -35.49
CA ILE A 35 13.42 -44.92 -34.17
C ILE A 35 14.03 -43.52 -34.23
N LEU A 36 15.16 -43.35 -34.87
CA LEU A 36 15.76 -42.04 -35.10
C LEU A 36 14.83 -41.13 -35.97
N PHE A 37 14.20 -41.65 -36.95
CA PHE A 37 13.26 -40.93 -37.78
C PHE A 37 11.99 -40.53 -37.00
N VAL A 38 11.47 -41.42 -36.12
CA VAL A 38 10.31 -41.13 -35.28
C VAL A 38 10.66 -40.16 -34.18
N LEU A 39 11.84 -40.29 -33.54
CA LEU A 39 12.28 -39.42 -32.44
C LEU A 39 12.77 -38.06 -32.90
N PHE A 40 13.36 -37.95 -34.08
CA PHE A 40 13.95 -36.71 -34.56
C PHE A 40 13.36 -36.23 -35.90
N GLY A 41 13.04 -37.12 -36.79
CA GLY A 41 12.54 -36.78 -38.13
C GLY A 41 11.07 -36.30 -38.13
N LEU A 42 10.21 -37.02 -37.42
CA LEU A 42 8.79 -36.63 -37.30
C LEU A 42 8.59 -35.31 -36.56
N PRO A 43 9.23 -35.06 -35.36
CA PRO A 43 9.17 -33.76 -34.72
C PRO A 43 9.77 -32.65 -35.60
N LEU A 44 10.87 -32.93 -36.29
CA LEU A 44 11.49 -31.94 -37.21
C LEU A 44 10.59 -31.63 -38.41
N MET A 45 9.90 -32.58 -38.98
CA MET A 45 8.90 -32.39 -40.05
C MET A 45 7.66 -31.65 -39.51
N GLY A 46 7.21 -31.96 -38.28
CA GLY A 46 6.13 -31.26 -37.61
C GLY A 46 6.47 -29.78 -37.36
N ALA A 47 7.68 -29.54 -36.82
CA ALA A 47 8.19 -28.18 -36.60
C ALA A 47 8.35 -27.43 -37.95
N ALA A 48 8.89 -28.04 -38.95
CA ALA A 48 9.01 -27.43 -40.29
C ALA A 48 7.66 -27.14 -40.94
N GLY A 49 6.66 -28.00 -40.74
CA GLY A 49 5.30 -27.78 -41.22
C GLY A 49 4.60 -26.62 -40.52
N MET A 50 4.76 -26.54 -39.17
CA MET A 50 4.21 -25.45 -38.38
C MET A 50 4.89 -24.11 -38.73
N THR A 51 6.22 -24.12 -38.87
CA THR A 51 6.97 -22.92 -39.28
C THR A 51 6.57 -22.48 -40.69
N GLY A 52 6.35 -23.43 -41.62
CA GLY A 52 5.85 -23.15 -42.95
C GLY A 52 4.44 -22.56 -42.99
N ALA A 53 3.54 -23.04 -42.11
CA ALA A 53 2.19 -22.49 -42.00
C ALA A 53 2.20 -21.05 -41.44
N VAL A 54 2.98 -20.79 -40.38
CA VAL A 54 3.17 -19.45 -39.82
C VAL A 54 3.78 -18.51 -40.85
N TYR A 55 4.78 -18.98 -41.60
CA TYR A 55 5.40 -18.21 -42.67
C TYR A 55 4.41 -17.82 -43.76
N VAL A 56 3.60 -18.76 -44.25
CA VAL A 56 2.60 -18.49 -45.31
C VAL A 56 1.53 -17.52 -44.81
N GLN A 57 1.07 -17.66 -43.61
CA GLN A 57 0.11 -16.74 -43.00
C GLN A 57 0.70 -15.34 -42.84
N ALA A 58 1.91 -15.23 -42.30
CA ALA A 58 2.61 -13.96 -42.13
C ALA A 58 2.94 -13.30 -43.48
N ALA A 59 3.39 -14.08 -44.47
CA ALA A 59 3.67 -13.57 -45.83
C ALA A 59 2.40 -13.04 -46.54
N ALA A 60 1.24 -13.64 -46.24
CA ALA A 60 -0.03 -13.16 -46.78
C ALA A 60 -0.53 -11.86 -46.12
N SER A 61 -0.06 -11.56 -44.92
CA SER A 61 -0.42 -10.33 -44.18
C SER A 61 0.45 -9.12 -44.52
N LEU A 62 1.51 -9.30 -45.31
CA LEU A 62 2.33 -8.19 -45.76
C LEU A 62 1.58 -7.30 -46.75
N PRO A 63 1.51 -5.99 -46.47
CA PRO A 63 0.99 -5.04 -47.47
C PRO A 63 1.85 -5.10 -48.75
N THR A 64 1.19 -5.07 -49.94
CA THR A 64 1.84 -5.12 -51.22
C THR A 64 1.47 -3.90 -52.05
N PRO A 65 2.42 -3.09 -52.54
CA PRO A 65 3.84 -3.00 -52.16
C PRO A 65 4.06 -2.18 -50.86
N MET A 66 5.24 -2.27 -50.24
CA MET A 66 5.56 -1.49 -49.01
C MET A 66 5.54 0.04 -49.24
N ASP A 67 5.70 0.51 -50.45
CA ASP A 67 5.50 1.90 -50.90
C ASP A 67 4.04 2.36 -50.86
N THR A 68 3.06 1.44 -50.68
CA THR A 68 1.66 1.77 -50.39
C THR A 68 1.30 1.72 -48.89
N ILE A 69 2.26 1.47 -47.98
CA ILE A 69 2.07 1.91 -46.61
C ILE A 69 2.02 3.42 -46.71
N ASP A 70 0.80 3.91 -46.87
CA ASP A 70 0.53 5.34 -46.92
C ASP A 70 0.83 5.95 -45.55
N PHE A 71 2.09 6.30 -45.36
CA PHE A 71 2.52 7.09 -44.19
C PHE A 71 1.84 8.48 -44.23
N SER A 72 1.09 8.79 -45.32
CA SER A 72 0.39 10.07 -45.50
C SER A 72 -1.07 10.08 -45.06
N ALA A 73 -1.68 8.94 -44.76
CA ALA A 73 -3.14 8.86 -44.66
C ALA A 73 -3.75 9.40 -43.36
N ILE A 74 -2.97 9.86 -42.41
CA ILE A 74 -3.49 10.46 -41.17
C ILE A 74 -2.78 11.81 -40.95
N GLU A 75 -3.37 12.86 -41.44
CA GLU A 75 -2.86 14.24 -41.35
C GLU A 75 -3.66 15.04 -40.31
N GLY A 76 -3.13 15.21 -39.11
CA GLY A 76 -3.72 16.11 -38.17
C GLY A 76 -2.91 16.23 -36.89
N VAL A 77 -2.80 17.44 -36.40
CA VAL A 77 -2.26 17.70 -35.06
C VAL A 77 -3.32 17.35 -34.03
N THR A 78 -3.04 16.38 -33.15
CA THR A 78 -3.92 16.11 -32.01
C THR A 78 -3.80 17.23 -31.01
N ARG A 79 -4.93 17.75 -30.57
CA ARG A 79 -5.01 18.87 -29.63
C ARG A 79 -5.78 18.49 -28.37
N LEU A 80 -5.18 18.78 -27.23
CA LEU A 80 -5.82 18.64 -25.94
C LEU A 80 -6.29 20.01 -25.47
N TYR A 81 -7.56 20.10 -25.13
CA TYR A 81 -8.21 21.31 -24.66
C TYR A 81 -8.62 21.15 -23.18
N ALA A 82 -8.60 22.24 -22.45
CA ALA A 82 -9.17 22.30 -21.11
C ALA A 82 -10.68 21.97 -21.11
N SER A 83 -11.27 21.91 -19.94
CA SER A 83 -12.71 21.61 -19.76
C SER A 83 -13.64 22.60 -20.47
N ASP A 84 -13.18 23.80 -20.77
CA ASP A 84 -13.90 24.82 -21.55
C ASP A 84 -14.00 24.50 -23.03
N SER A 85 -13.33 23.44 -23.50
CA SER A 85 -13.23 22.99 -24.92
C SER A 85 -12.68 24.07 -25.86
N ARG A 86 -11.99 25.08 -25.36
CA ARG A 86 -11.47 26.23 -26.14
C ARG A 86 -10.00 26.50 -25.90
N THR A 87 -9.55 26.42 -24.65
CA THR A 87 -8.16 26.73 -24.30
C THR A 87 -7.29 25.51 -24.56
N LEU A 88 -6.35 25.67 -25.49
CA LEU A 88 -5.38 24.64 -25.83
C LEU A 88 -4.39 24.48 -24.68
N ILE A 89 -4.27 23.28 -24.13
CA ILE A 89 -3.30 22.96 -23.07
C ILE A 89 -2.09 22.25 -23.63
N PHE A 90 -2.28 21.42 -24.68
CA PHE A 90 -1.20 20.68 -25.30
C PHE A 90 -1.54 20.34 -26.74
N SER A 91 -0.56 20.37 -27.62
CA SER A 91 -0.67 19.84 -28.97
C SER A 91 0.37 18.75 -29.18
N VAL A 92 -0.11 17.54 -29.45
CA VAL A 92 0.78 16.45 -29.88
C VAL A 92 1.15 16.73 -31.31
N GLN A 93 2.29 17.34 -31.51
CA GLN A 93 2.84 17.56 -32.85
C GLN A 93 3.65 16.33 -33.25
N ASP A 94 3.43 15.85 -34.47
CA ASP A 94 4.44 15.01 -35.10
C ASP A 94 5.73 15.85 -35.15
N PRO A 95 6.86 15.38 -34.60
CA PRO A 95 8.12 16.13 -34.61
C PRO A 95 8.55 16.56 -36.00
N LEU A 96 7.93 16.00 -37.05
CA LEU A 96 8.19 16.31 -38.44
C LEU A 96 7.39 17.51 -38.98
N GLY A 97 6.35 18.01 -38.25
CA GLY A 97 5.45 19.06 -38.74
C GLY A 97 4.80 18.70 -40.08
N ASP A 98 4.36 19.73 -40.89
CA ASP A 98 3.79 19.55 -42.21
C ASP A 98 4.78 19.02 -43.27
N SER A 99 6.06 18.87 -42.94
CA SER A 99 7.10 18.34 -43.83
C SER A 99 7.53 16.96 -43.37
N ARG A 100 6.81 15.95 -43.81
CA ARG A 100 7.31 14.57 -43.77
C ARG A 100 8.56 14.48 -44.60
N ALA A 101 9.66 14.42 -44.00
CA ALA A 101 10.87 14.14 -44.71
C ALA A 101 11.20 12.65 -44.54
N TYR A 102 10.45 11.79 -45.27
CA TYR A 102 11.04 10.55 -45.72
C TYR A 102 12.33 10.92 -46.43
N ILE A 103 13.43 10.51 -45.85
CA ILE A 103 14.74 10.85 -46.43
C ILE A 103 15.30 9.61 -47.11
N ARG A 104 15.68 9.77 -48.36
CA ARG A 104 16.28 8.66 -49.12
C ARG A 104 17.68 8.39 -48.59
N LEU A 105 18.10 7.13 -48.64
CA LEU A 105 19.41 6.71 -48.19
C LEU A 105 20.56 7.42 -48.95
N ASP A 106 20.36 7.72 -50.25
CA ASP A 106 21.32 8.43 -51.11
C ASP A 106 21.43 9.95 -50.77
N GLU A 107 20.47 10.49 -50.00
CA GLU A 107 20.51 11.89 -49.53
C GLU A 107 21.22 12.05 -48.18
N LEU A 108 21.43 10.94 -47.48
CA LEU A 108 22.07 10.95 -46.15
C LEU A 108 23.60 10.90 -46.24
N PRO A 109 24.31 11.55 -45.34
CA PRO A 109 25.74 11.35 -45.20
C PRO A 109 26.11 9.88 -45.02
N PRO A 110 27.14 9.35 -45.75
CA PRO A 110 27.45 7.90 -45.75
C PRO A 110 27.72 7.30 -44.36
N TYR A 111 28.28 8.09 -43.44
CA TYR A 111 28.59 7.62 -42.10
C TYR A 111 27.33 7.35 -41.23
N ILE A 112 26.14 7.82 -41.57
CA ILE A 112 24.89 7.47 -40.88
C ILE A 112 24.59 5.99 -41.13
N ALA A 113 24.56 5.57 -42.40
CA ALA A 113 24.34 4.17 -42.77
C ALA A 113 25.44 3.26 -42.15
N GLN A 114 26.71 3.70 -42.24
CA GLN A 114 27.84 2.97 -41.67
C GLN A 114 27.76 2.84 -40.13
N ALA A 115 27.42 3.90 -39.42
CA ALA A 115 27.30 3.90 -37.97
C ALA A 115 26.10 3.04 -37.54
N THR A 116 24.94 3.15 -38.20
CA THR A 116 23.76 2.34 -37.90
C THR A 116 24.06 0.84 -38.06
N LEU A 117 24.64 0.44 -39.19
CA LEU A 117 25.01 -0.96 -39.42
C LEU A 117 25.99 -1.47 -38.36
N LEU A 118 27.03 -0.69 -38.07
CA LEU A 118 28.04 -1.09 -37.09
C LEU A 118 27.48 -1.19 -35.65
N THR A 119 26.49 -0.39 -35.32
CA THR A 119 25.90 -0.38 -33.96
C THR A 119 24.77 -1.38 -33.78
N GLU A 120 24.01 -1.66 -34.86
CA GLU A 120 22.79 -2.46 -34.80
C GLU A 120 22.94 -3.85 -35.44
N ASP A 121 23.61 -3.98 -36.60
CA ASP A 121 23.72 -5.23 -37.34
C ASP A 121 24.91 -5.18 -38.34
N GLU A 122 26.12 -5.45 -37.87
CA GLU A 122 27.38 -5.35 -38.64
C GLU A 122 27.40 -6.27 -39.86
N ASP A 123 26.74 -7.43 -39.75
CA ASP A 123 26.73 -8.43 -40.83
C ASP A 123 25.60 -8.23 -41.85
N PHE A 124 24.72 -7.24 -41.66
CA PHE A 124 23.51 -7.05 -42.46
C PHE A 124 23.76 -7.00 -43.97
N LEU A 125 24.79 -6.31 -44.46
CA LEU A 125 25.13 -6.21 -45.87
C LEU A 125 25.87 -7.44 -46.39
N THR A 126 26.57 -8.18 -45.54
CA THR A 126 27.47 -9.30 -45.92
C THR A 126 26.77 -10.65 -45.83
N ALA A 127 25.85 -10.83 -44.90
CA ALA A 127 25.13 -12.07 -44.60
C ALA A 127 23.78 -12.21 -45.30
N SER A 128 23.56 -11.58 -46.46
CA SER A 128 22.26 -11.51 -47.16
C SER A 128 21.12 -10.93 -46.29
N GLY A 129 21.46 -10.11 -45.33
CA GLY A 129 20.51 -9.35 -44.50
C GLY A 129 19.75 -10.14 -43.42
N TYR A 130 19.97 -11.47 -43.29
CA TYR A 130 19.23 -12.28 -42.33
C TYR A 130 19.99 -13.55 -41.91
N ASP A 131 20.31 -13.71 -40.64
CA ASP A 131 20.90 -14.93 -40.09
C ASP A 131 19.81 -15.97 -39.75
N PHE A 132 19.46 -16.80 -40.74
CA PHE A 132 18.49 -17.87 -40.56
C PHE A 132 18.92 -18.90 -39.53
N SER A 133 20.22 -19.24 -39.46
CA SER A 133 20.73 -20.25 -38.54
C SER A 133 20.73 -19.79 -37.08
N GLY A 134 21.15 -18.56 -36.78
CA GLY A 134 21.07 -17.94 -35.47
C GLY A 134 19.65 -17.75 -35.02
N THR A 135 18.77 -17.35 -35.88
CA THR A 135 17.33 -17.18 -35.60
C THR A 135 16.64 -18.50 -35.25
N MET A 136 16.93 -19.58 -36.02
CA MET A 136 16.43 -20.92 -35.70
C MET A 136 16.96 -21.44 -34.35
N LEU A 137 18.20 -21.16 -34.01
CA LEU A 137 18.76 -21.53 -32.71
C LEU A 137 18.12 -20.75 -31.56
N ARG A 138 17.81 -19.44 -31.76
CA ARG A 138 17.10 -18.62 -30.78
C ARG A 138 15.65 -19.11 -30.61
N LEU A 139 14.92 -19.38 -31.69
CA LEU A 139 13.58 -19.99 -31.61
C LEU A 139 13.59 -21.29 -30.82
N TRP A 140 14.58 -22.14 -31.05
CA TRP A 140 14.74 -23.39 -30.33
C TRP A 140 15.03 -23.18 -28.83
N ARG A 141 15.88 -22.21 -28.49
CA ARG A 141 16.13 -21.84 -27.09
C ARG A 141 14.88 -21.29 -26.41
N ASN A 142 14.16 -20.39 -27.05
CA ASN A 142 12.93 -19.81 -26.55
C ASN A 142 11.84 -20.87 -26.31
N PHE A 143 11.79 -21.88 -27.17
CA PHE A 143 10.84 -23.00 -27.02
C PHE A 143 11.18 -23.93 -25.84
N ILE A 144 12.47 -24.13 -25.52
CA ILE A 144 12.88 -25.11 -24.50
C ILE A 144 13.02 -24.51 -23.09
N ASN A 145 13.60 -23.32 -22.89
CA ASN A 145 14.11 -22.96 -21.57
C ASN A 145 14.08 -21.48 -21.19
N GLY A 146 13.48 -20.54 -21.90
CA GLY A 146 13.81 -19.20 -21.59
C GLY A 146 12.80 -18.11 -21.80
N PRO A 147 13.16 -16.88 -21.38
CA PRO A 147 12.43 -15.69 -21.77
C PRO A 147 12.43 -15.55 -23.29
N ILE A 148 11.34 -15.00 -23.83
CA ILE A 148 11.16 -14.80 -25.28
C ILE A 148 12.10 -13.68 -25.74
N GLU A 149 13.31 -14.03 -26.17
CA GLU A 149 14.28 -13.08 -26.70
C GLU A 149 13.90 -12.61 -28.09
N ALA A 150 13.96 -11.29 -28.31
CA ALA A 150 13.76 -10.70 -29.63
C ALA A 150 14.94 -10.99 -30.58
N ASP A 151 14.67 -11.13 -31.87
CA ASP A 151 15.73 -11.17 -32.86
C ASP A 151 16.38 -9.79 -32.97
N PRO A 152 17.71 -9.67 -32.81
CA PRO A 152 18.39 -8.39 -32.87
C PRO A 152 18.61 -7.86 -34.30
N SER A 153 18.26 -8.64 -35.34
CA SER A 153 18.49 -8.21 -36.73
C SER A 153 17.76 -6.91 -37.08
N LEU A 154 18.36 -6.11 -37.93
CA LEU A 154 17.81 -4.83 -38.38
C LEU A 154 16.42 -5.02 -39.02
N THR A 155 16.24 -6.06 -39.86
CA THR A 155 14.94 -6.36 -40.46
C THR A 155 13.88 -6.73 -39.43
N SER A 156 14.22 -7.50 -38.43
CA SER A 156 13.27 -7.85 -37.34
C SER A 156 12.85 -6.63 -36.52
N ARG A 157 13.77 -5.68 -36.33
CA ARG A 157 13.41 -4.37 -35.71
C ARG A 157 12.49 -3.55 -36.61
N LEU A 158 12.76 -3.51 -37.92
CA LEU A 158 11.88 -2.84 -38.89
C LEU A 158 10.47 -3.43 -38.83
N VAL A 159 10.36 -4.77 -38.77
CA VAL A 159 9.06 -5.47 -38.68
C VAL A 159 8.34 -5.07 -37.41
N ARG A 160 9.03 -5.04 -36.26
CA ARG A 160 8.43 -4.63 -35.00
C ARG A 160 7.95 -3.19 -35.02
N ASN A 161 8.78 -2.30 -35.54
CA ASN A 161 8.51 -0.86 -35.47
C ASN A 161 7.47 -0.39 -36.49
N ALA A 162 7.43 -1.04 -37.67
CA ALA A 162 6.61 -0.57 -38.78
C ALA A 162 5.37 -1.44 -39.07
N ILE A 163 5.41 -2.75 -38.77
CA ILE A 163 4.37 -3.71 -39.21
C ILE A 163 3.63 -4.34 -38.01
N LEU A 164 4.37 -4.85 -37.03
CA LEU A 164 3.79 -5.46 -35.86
C LEU A 164 3.62 -4.39 -34.78
N SER A 165 2.77 -3.42 -35.00
CA SER A 165 2.55 -2.36 -34.02
C SER A 165 2.10 -2.93 -32.68
N GLN A 166 3.05 -2.95 -31.73
CA GLN A 166 2.88 -2.83 -30.27
C GLN A 166 1.72 -3.60 -29.63
N THR A 167 1.93 -4.87 -29.42
CA THR A 167 1.32 -5.58 -28.31
C THR A 167 2.33 -5.58 -27.15
N GLU A 168 1.95 -5.09 -25.98
CA GLU A 168 2.81 -4.89 -24.81
C GLU A 168 3.52 -6.14 -24.28
N PHE A 169 3.10 -7.33 -24.68
CA PHE A 169 3.74 -8.58 -24.29
C PHE A 169 4.15 -9.43 -25.50
N PRO A 170 5.45 -9.70 -25.67
CA PRO A 170 5.94 -10.54 -26.75
C PRO A 170 5.52 -11.99 -26.53
N THR A 171 4.43 -12.41 -27.15
CA THR A 171 4.03 -13.81 -27.17
C THR A 171 4.91 -14.61 -28.13
N ALA A 172 5.01 -15.93 -27.93
CA ALA A 172 5.77 -16.81 -28.82
C ALA A 172 5.22 -16.75 -30.27
N ASP A 173 3.92 -16.53 -30.42
CA ASP A 173 3.24 -16.40 -31.72
C ASP A 173 3.66 -15.13 -32.45
N LEU A 174 3.67 -13.98 -31.78
CA LEU A 174 4.14 -12.71 -32.31
C LEU A 174 5.62 -12.77 -32.71
N ARG A 175 6.47 -13.45 -31.93
CA ARG A 175 7.87 -13.68 -32.30
C ARG A 175 8.01 -14.56 -33.52
N GLY A 176 7.15 -15.57 -33.69
CA GLY A 176 7.08 -16.37 -34.88
C GLY A 176 6.67 -15.56 -36.12
N GLN A 177 5.68 -14.67 -35.96
CA GLN A 177 5.24 -13.76 -37.04
C GLN A 177 6.33 -12.75 -37.41
N GLU A 178 6.99 -12.12 -36.40
CA GLU A 178 8.14 -11.22 -36.62
C GLU A 178 9.21 -11.83 -37.49
N ILE A 179 9.63 -13.06 -37.16
CA ILE A 179 10.66 -13.77 -37.89
C ILE A 179 10.21 -14.13 -39.34
N ALA A 180 8.97 -14.60 -39.49
CA ALA A 180 8.42 -14.93 -40.82
C ALA A 180 8.32 -13.71 -41.74
N LEU A 181 7.87 -12.58 -41.16
CA LEU A 181 7.79 -11.29 -41.87
C LEU A 181 9.18 -10.76 -42.25
N ALA A 182 10.14 -10.81 -41.31
CA ALA A 182 11.51 -10.38 -41.54
C ALA A 182 12.16 -11.21 -42.69
N ALA A 183 11.94 -12.53 -42.65
CA ALA A 183 12.44 -13.41 -43.71
C ALA A 183 11.84 -13.08 -45.10
N GLU A 184 10.52 -12.78 -45.15
CA GLU A 184 9.85 -12.43 -46.38
C GLU A 184 10.26 -11.05 -46.91
N ILE A 185 10.50 -10.07 -46.02
CA ILE A 185 11.02 -8.74 -46.39
C ILE A 185 12.42 -8.90 -47.01
N ASN A 186 13.33 -9.62 -46.38
CA ASN A 186 14.68 -9.87 -46.92
C ASN A 186 14.67 -10.61 -48.26
N ARG A 187 13.61 -11.38 -48.54
CA ARG A 187 13.43 -12.10 -49.82
C ARG A 187 12.96 -11.17 -50.93
N ARG A 188 12.13 -10.15 -50.61
CA ARG A 188 11.46 -9.29 -51.62
C ARG A 188 12.24 -8.04 -51.94
N TYR A 189 12.96 -7.46 -50.98
CA TYR A 189 13.58 -6.16 -51.05
C TYR A 189 15.09 -6.22 -50.87
N THR A 190 15.78 -5.19 -51.39
CA THR A 190 17.23 -5.09 -51.27
C THR A 190 17.64 -4.63 -49.85
N PRO A 191 18.83 -4.97 -49.37
CA PRO A 191 19.33 -4.48 -48.08
C PRO A 191 19.35 -2.96 -47.98
N GLN A 192 19.54 -2.24 -49.07
CA GLN A 192 19.52 -0.78 -49.13
C GLN A 192 18.11 -0.23 -48.87
N GLU A 193 17.07 -0.80 -49.49
CA GLU A 193 15.68 -0.42 -49.27
C GLU A 193 15.27 -0.71 -47.80
N ILE A 194 15.66 -1.85 -47.27
CA ILE A 194 15.39 -2.21 -45.84
C ILE A 194 16.06 -1.25 -44.89
N LEU A 195 17.32 -0.88 -45.12
CA LEU A 195 18.04 0.09 -44.30
C LEU A 195 17.41 1.49 -44.36
N GLU A 196 16.98 1.92 -45.55
CA GLU A 196 16.28 3.18 -45.76
C GLU A 196 14.98 3.23 -44.96
N TRP A 197 14.15 2.19 -45.02
CA TRP A 197 12.93 2.10 -44.22
C TRP A 197 13.20 2.06 -42.74
N HIS A 198 14.24 1.31 -42.31
CA HIS A 198 14.63 1.25 -40.90
C HIS A 198 15.04 2.62 -40.37
N LEU A 199 15.85 3.38 -41.06
CA LEU A 199 16.26 4.74 -40.69
C LEU A 199 15.07 5.69 -40.60
N ASN A 200 14.01 5.49 -41.41
CA ASN A 200 12.82 6.34 -41.44
C ASN A 200 11.72 5.90 -40.46
N THR A 201 11.82 4.70 -39.85
CA THR A 201 10.77 4.17 -38.98
C THR A 201 11.25 3.90 -37.56
N ASN A 202 12.56 3.94 -37.32
CA ASN A 202 13.13 3.62 -36.00
C ASN A 202 12.78 4.71 -34.95
N TYR A 203 12.65 4.30 -33.73
CA TYR A 203 12.35 5.21 -32.61
C TYR A 203 13.65 5.69 -31.97
N TYR A 204 13.82 7.00 -31.86
CA TYR A 204 15.01 7.67 -31.33
C TYR A 204 14.77 8.31 -29.94
N GLY A 205 13.68 8.00 -29.24
CA GLY A 205 13.30 8.69 -28.01
C GLY A 205 12.65 10.06 -28.28
N ASN A 206 12.03 10.66 -27.24
CA ASN A 206 11.40 11.97 -27.34
C ASN A 206 10.48 12.13 -28.56
N GLU A 207 9.67 11.11 -28.84
CA GLU A 207 8.70 11.07 -29.94
C GLU A 207 9.31 11.17 -31.34
N ALA A 208 10.63 11.07 -31.46
CA ALA A 208 11.33 11.13 -32.73
C ALA A 208 11.32 9.78 -33.45
N TYR A 209 10.43 9.60 -34.41
CA TYR A 209 10.36 8.45 -35.28
C TYR A 209 11.04 8.79 -36.62
N GLY A 210 12.14 8.09 -36.92
CA GLY A 210 13.00 8.33 -38.09
C GLY A 210 14.15 9.29 -37.81
N ILE A 211 15.23 9.12 -38.59
CA ILE A 211 16.51 9.87 -38.45
C ILE A 211 16.34 11.37 -38.70
N GLU A 212 15.42 11.76 -39.62
CA GLU A 212 15.15 13.16 -39.89
C GLU A 212 14.45 13.84 -38.70
N ALA A 213 13.47 13.14 -38.07
CA ALA A 213 12.81 13.61 -36.87
C ALA A 213 13.81 13.77 -35.73
N ALA A 214 14.67 12.77 -35.54
CA ALA A 214 15.71 12.81 -34.51
C ALA A 214 16.68 13.97 -34.70
N ALA A 215 17.11 14.23 -35.93
CA ALA A 215 18.00 15.34 -36.25
C ALA A 215 17.35 16.68 -35.93
N ARG A 216 16.06 16.85 -36.23
CA ARG A 216 15.32 18.08 -35.91
C ARG A 216 15.06 18.23 -34.43
N VAL A 217 14.62 17.18 -33.72
CA VAL A 217 14.31 17.21 -32.29
C VAL A 217 15.55 17.53 -31.46
N TYR A 218 16.67 16.85 -31.74
CA TYR A 218 17.86 16.98 -30.91
C TYR A 218 18.81 18.09 -31.34
N LEU A 219 18.83 18.39 -32.66
CA LEU A 219 19.87 19.24 -33.24
C LEU A 219 19.30 20.43 -34.06
N GLY A 220 17.96 20.47 -34.28
CA GLY A 220 17.28 21.57 -34.98
C GLY A 220 17.61 21.69 -36.49
N LYS A 221 18.12 20.63 -37.13
CA LYS A 221 18.52 20.62 -38.51
C LYS A 221 18.13 19.34 -39.24
N SER A 222 18.25 19.33 -40.58
CA SER A 222 17.97 18.16 -41.37
C SER A 222 19.06 17.07 -41.20
N ALA A 223 18.65 15.80 -41.27
CA ALA A 223 19.59 14.68 -41.23
C ALA A 223 20.60 14.69 -42.41
N ARG A 224 20.30 15.41 -43.50
CA ARG A 224 21.24 15.64 -44.62
C ARG A 224 22.48 16.43 -44.20
N GLU A 225 22.33 17.24 -43.14
CA GLU A 225 23.36 18.19 -42.68
C GLU A 225 24.13 17.67 -41.46
N LEU A 226 23.87 16.42 -41.03
CA LEU A 226 24.50 15.85 -39.86
C LEU A 226 26.01 15.72 -40.07
N THR A 227 26.78 16.10 -39.08
CA THR A 227 28.21 15.87 -38.97
C THR A 227 28.53 14.47 -38.43
N LEU A 228 29.77 14.04 -38.47
CA LEU A 228 30.16 12.71 -38.00
C LEU A 228 29.88 12.49 -36.54
N ASP A 229 30.14 13.47 -35.68
CA ASP A 229 29.83 13.42 -34.24
C ASP A 229 28.34 13.34 -33.95
N GLU A 230 27.53 14.11 -34.67
CA GLU A 230 26.08 14.12 -34.55
C GLU A 230 25.47 12.81 -35.05
N ALA A 231 25.94 12.28 -36.18
CA ALA A 231 25.51 10.99 -36.69
C ALA A 231 25.84 9.85 -35.69
N ALA A 232 27.06 9.85 -35.13
CA ALA A 232 27.41 8.87 -34.09
C ALA A 232 26.56 8.98 -32.85
N LEU A 233 26.13 10.18 -32.44
CA LEU A 233 25.20 10.41 -31.36
C LEU A 233 23.84 9.79 -31.67
N LEU A 234 23.20 10.21 -32.76
CA LEU A 234 21.84 9.79 -33.10
C LEU A 234 21.75 8.29 -33.40
N THR A 235 22.68 7.71 -34.17
CA THR A 235 22.64 6.27 -34.50
C THR A 235 22.88 5.35 -33.29
N SER A 236 23.33 5.89 -32.13
CA SER A 236 23.47 5.15 -30.90
C SER A 236 22.16 5.02 -30.10
N ILE A 237 21.15 5.87 -30.37
CA ILE A 237 19.93 5.98 -29.57
C ILE A 237 18.98 4.78 -29.78
N PRO A 238 18.67 4.29 -31.00
CA PRO A 238 17.62 3.30 -31.20
C PRO A 238 17.79 1.98 -30.48
N THR A 239 19.02 1.64 -30.10
CA THR A 239 19.28 0.43 -29.31
C THR A 239 18.90 0.57 -27.83
N ALA A 240 18.76 1.78 -27.32
CA ALA A 240 18.33 2.09 -25.96
C ALA A 240 17.81 3.55 -25.90
N PRO A 241 16.57 3.82 -26.34
CA PRO A 241 16.01 5.16 -26.48
C PRO A 241 15.90 5.96 -25.18
N GLN A 242 15.84 5.27 -24.02
CA GLN A 242 15.86 5.89 -22.70
C GLN A 242 17.16 6.64 -22.38
N TYR A 243 18.25 6.37 -23.11
CA TYR A 243 19.53 7.08 -22.96
C TYR A 243 19.73 8.09 -24.08
N ASN A 244 18.68 8.78 -24.47
CA ASN A 244 18.77 9.87 -25.42
C ASN A 244 19.43 11.13 -24.81
N PRO A 245 19.90 12.09 -25.63
CA PRO A 245 20.68 13.22 -25.12
C PRO A 245 19.94 14.18 -24.19
N VAL A 246 18.61 14.17 -24.17
CA VAL A 246 17.79 15.01 -23.31
C VAL A 246 17.60 14.37 -21.95
N ASP A 247 17.23 13.08 -21.90
CA ASP A 247 16.94 12.37 -20.66
C ASP A 247 18.22 11.96 -19.92
N ASP A 248 19.26 11.50 -20.62
CA ASP A 248 20.56 11.15 -20.06
C ASP A 248 21.73 11.57 -20.95
N THR A 249 22.14 12.82 -20.84
CA THR A 249 23.24 13.40 -21.63
C THR A 249 24.57 12.66 -21.44
N VAL A 250 24.82 12.12 -20.21
CA VAL A 250 26.09 11.44 -19.92
C VAL A 250 26.14 10.08 -20.60
N ALA A 251 25.07 9.29 -20.49
CA ALA A 251 24.97 8.00 -21.17
C ALA A 251 24.97 8.16 -22.68
N ALA A 252 24.24 9.13 -23.22
CA ALA A 252 24.23 9.42 -24.66
C ALA A 252 25.62 9.74 -25.21
N ARG A 253 26.41 10.56 -24.52
CA ARG A 253 27.80 10.89 -24.91
C ARG A 253 28.74 9.71 -24.79
N SER A 254 28.58 8.88 -23.78
CA SER A 254 29.37 7.64 -23.65
C SER A 254 29.13 6.72 -24.85
N ARG A 255 27.87 6.58 -25.28
CA ARG A 255 27.47 5.77 -26.45
C ARG A 255 27.95 6.37 -27.76
N GLN A 256 27.88 7.71 -27.91
CA GLN A 256 28.48 8.42 -29.04
C GLN A 256 29.97 8.11 -29.18
N SER A 257 30.72 8.21 -28.07
CA SER A 257 32.16 7.91 -28.07
C SER A 257 32.45 6.45 -28.41
N ASP A 258 31.63 5.51 -27.94
CA ASP A 258 31.74 4.08 -28.29
C ASP A 258 31.47 3.85 -29.78
N THR A 259 30.49 4.53 -30.37
CA THR A 259 30.18 4.44 -31.82
C THR A 259 31.35 4.97 -32.63
N LEU A 260 31.91 6.14 -32.30
CA LEU A 260 33.08 6.70 -32.97
C LEU A 260 34.29 5.77 -32.87
N ARG A 261 34.53 5.18 -31.72
CA ARG A 261 35.60 4.22 -31.47
C ARG A 261 35.42 2.95 -32.34
N ARG A 262 34.21 2.42 -32.45
CA ARG A 262 33.88 1.27 -33.29
C ARG A 262 34.10 1.59 -34.76
N MET A 263 33.67 2.78 -35.21
CA MET A 263 33.90 3.24 -36.60
C MET A 263 35.40 3.34 -36.95
N LEU A 264 36.22 3.82 -36.03
CA LEU A 264 37.68 3.85 -36.18
C LEU A 264 38.26 2.42 -36.28
N LEU A 265 37.88 1.52 -35.38
CA LEU A 265 38.34 0.14 -35.37
C LEU A 265 37.94 -0.64 -36.63
N ALA A 266 36.77 -0.35 -37.16
CA ALA A 266 36.29 -0.90 -38.45
C ALA A 266 36.93 -0.25 -39.68
N GLY A 267 37.78 0.77 -39.51
CA GLY A 267 38.43 1.48 -40.60
C GLY A 267 37.49 2.37 -41.43
N LEU A 268 36.31 2.67 -40.94
CA LEU A 268 35.31 3.53 -41.60
C LEU A 268 35.64 5.01 -41.48
N ILE A 269 36.38 5.39 -40.45
CA ILE A 269 36.91 6.75 -40.23
C ILE A 269 38.39 6.70 -39.89
N THR A 270 39.09 7.79 -40.20
CA THR A 270 40.52 7.95 -39.84
C THR A 270 40.67 8.33 -38.38
N GLN A 271 41.89 8.15 -37.83
CA GLN A 271 42.25 8.63 -36.49
C GLN A 271 41.99 10.15 -36.33
N GLU A 272 42.35 10.94 -37.34
CA GLU A 272 42.13 12.39 -37.36
C GLU A 272 40.60 12.73 -37.27
N GLN A 273 39.78 12.02 -38.07
CA GLN A 273 38.32 12.19 -38.01
C GLN A 273 37.73 11.82 -36.65
N HIS A 274 38.20 10.70 -36.08
CA HIS A 274 37.79 10.27 -34.72
C HIS A 274 38.17 11.35 -33.67
N ASP A 275 39.42 11.81 -33.67
CA ASP A 275 39.91 12.76 -32.67
C ASP A 275 39.20 14.11 -32.78
N ASN A 276 38.91 14.55 -34.01
CA ASN A 276 38.15 15.76 -34.25
C ASN A 276 36.68 15.61 -33.75
N ALA A 277 35.99 14.55 -34.15
CA ALA A 277 34.58 14.30 -33.73
C ALA A 277 34.42 14.12 -32.22
N SER A 278 35.41 13.48 -31.55
CA SER A 278 35.39 13.26 -30.10
C SER A 278 35.61 14.53 -29.28
N ARG A 279 36.19 15.58 -29.86
CA ARG A 279 36.41 16.87 -29.16
C ARG A 279 35.20 17.79 -29.26
N ILE A 280 34.31 17.56 -30.20
CA ILE A 280 33.14 18.41 -30.44
C ILE A 280 32.12 18.11 -29.34
N VAL A 281 31.73 19.14 -28.60
CA VAL A 281 30.56 19.08 -27.73
C VAL A 281 29.36 19.43 -28.60
N THR A 282 28.65 18.40 -29.12
CA THR A 282 27.46 18.57 -29.93
C THR A 282 26.45 19.45 -29.19
N PRO A 283 26.12 20.66 -29.72
CA PRO A 283 25.10 21.50 -29.11
C PRO A 283 23.72 20.84 -29.28
N LEU A 284 23.07 20.61 -28.17
CA LEU A 284 21.69 20.12 -28.16
C LEU A 284 20.78 21.34 -28.14
N LEU A 285 19.73 21.30 -28.94
CA LEU A 285 18.64 22.27 -28.89
C LEU A 285 17.40 21.56 -28.32
N PRO A 286 17.31 21.45 -27.00
CA PRO A 286 16.09 20.89 -26.41
C PRO A 286 14.94 21.84 -26.73
N ASN A 287 13.86 21.30 -27.30
CA ASN A 287 12.60 21.99 -27.54
C ASN A 287 12.53 23.03 -28.66
N ALA A 288 13.25 22.86 -29.75
CA ALA A 288 12.93 23.63 -30.96
C ALA A 288 11.56 23.19 -31.54
N GLY A 289 10.46 23.67 -30.98
CA GLY A 289 9.12 23.41 -31.49
C GLY A 289 8.05 23.02 -30.46
N GLN A 290 8.35 22.93 -29.17
CA GLN A 290 7.33 22.73 -28.16
C GLN A 290 6.64 24.05 -27.85
N THR A 291 5.33 24.09 -28.04
CA THR A 291 4.46 25.15 -27.52
C THR A 291 4.60 25.14 -25.98
N PRO A 292 4.61 26.30 -25.30
CA PRO A 292 4.61 26.32 -23.85
C PRO A 292 3.48 25.46 -23.32
N GLU A 293 3.82 24.38 -22.64
CA GLU A 293 2.88 23.41 -22.12
C GLU A 293 2.20 23.98 -20.89
N LEU A 294 0.90 24.16 -21.02
CA LEU A 294 0.06 24.48 -19.89
C LEU A 294 -0.32 23.21 -19.17
N ALA A 295 -0.05 23.10 -17.87
CA ALA A 295 -0.28 21.92 -17.05
C ALA A 295 0.35 20.61 -17.62
N PRO A 296 1.69 20.56 -17.74
CA PRO A 296 2.39 19.48 -18.46
C PRO A 296 2.09 18.08 -17.88
N GLU A 297 2.10 17.93 -16.58
CA GLU A 297 1.82 16.66 -15.89
C GLU A 297 0.40 16.14 -16.20
N PHE A 298 -0.57 17.06 -16.15
CA PHE A 298 -1.95 16.72 -16.49
C PHE A 298 -2.08 16.33 -17.98
N ALA A 299 -1.40 17.05 -18.86
CA ALA A 299 -1.44 16.80 -20.29
C ALA A 299 -0.86 15.42 -20.66
N VAL A 300 0.27 15.04 -20.04
CA VAL A 300 0.89 13.70 -20.19
C VAL A 300 -0.07 12.61 -19.70
N TYR A 301 -0.68 12.79 -18.53
CA TYR A 301 -1.65 11.83 -18.00
C TYR A 301 -2.86 11.69 -18.93
N ALA A 302 -3.46 12.80 -19.37
CA ALA A 302 -4.62 12.81 -20.28
C ALA A 302 -4.29 12.18 -21.64
N ARG A 303 -3.09 12.40 -22.17
CA ARG A 303 -2.60 11.75 -23.39
C ARG A 303 -2.56 10.22 -23.21
N ARG A 304 -1.89 9.71 -22.18
CA ARG A 304 -1.80 8.26 -21.88
C ARG A 304 -3.20 7.65 -21.72
N GLN A 305 -4.08 8.36 -20.97
CA GLN A 305 -5.46 7.90 -20.80
C GLN A 305 -6.23 7.86 -22.13
N THR A 306 -6.01 8.84 -23.03
CA THR A 306 -6.59 8.82 -24.39
C THR A 306 -6.13 7.60 -25.18
N GLU A 307 -4.84 7.29 -25.14
CA GLU A 307 -4.27 6.10 -25.81
C GLU A 307 -4.94 4.82 -25.30
N ASN A 308 -5.11 4.69 -23.99
CA ASN A 308 -5.76 3.55 -23.34
C ASN A 308 -7.26 3.45 -23.73
N ILE A 309 -7.99 4.57 -23.75
CA ILE A 309 -9.39 4.61 -24.19
C ILE A 309 -9.50 4.10 -25.64
N LEU A 310 -8.70 4.64 -26.55
CA LEU A 310 -8.72 4.26 -27.96
C LEU A 310 -8.33 2.79 -28.17
N ASN A 311 -7.33 2.30 -27.44
CA ASN A 311 -6.98 0.88 -27.42
C ASN A 311 -8.17 0.02 -26.95
N SER A 312 -8.98 0.53 -25.99
CA SER A 312 -10.19 -0.14 -25.52
C SER A 312 -11.26 -0.30 -26.60
N LEU A 313 -11.30 0.59 -27.53
CA LEU A 313 -12.21 0.57 -28.67
C LEU A 313 -11.70 -0.31 -29.82
N GLY A 314 -10.53 -0.97 -29.66
CA GLY A 314 -9.89 -1.79 -30.70
C GLY A 314 -9.14 -0.96 -31.75
N LEU A 315 -8.88 0.31 -31.44
CA LEU A 315 -8.11 1.23 -32.27
C LEU A 315 -6.64 1.22 -31.83
N ASN A 316 -5.74 1.70 -32.67
CA ASN A 316 -4.34 1.92 -32.28
C ASN A 316 -4.22 3.31 -31.65
N GLY A 317 -4.29 3.37 -30.30
CA GLY A 317 -4.35 4.62 -29.55
C GLY A 317 -3.10 5.48 -29.73
N GLU A 318 -1.92 4.90 -29.58
CA GLU A 318 -0.65 5.64 -29.73
C GLU A 318 -0.51 6.29 -31.12
N ARG A 319 -0.85 5.52 -32.16
CA ARG A 319 -0.83 6.04 -33.52
C ARG A 319 -1.85 7.15 -33.76
N LEU A 320 -3.08 6.97 -33.24
CA LEU A 320 -4.14 7.97 -33.39
C LEU A 320 -3.83 9.25 -32.62
N VAL A 321 -3.32 9.14 -31.40
CA VAL A 321 -2.92 10.31 -30.61
C VAL A 321 -1.75 11.04 -31.25
N SER A 322 -0.76 10.34 -31.79
CA SER A 322 0.40 11.00 -32.42
C SER A 322 0.12 11.59 -33.81
N ARG A 323 -0.85 11.05 -34.56
CA ARG A 323 -1.06 11.39 -35.98
C ARG A 323 -2.50 11.55 -36.42
N GLY A 324 -3.47 11.26 -35.55
CA GLY A 324 -4.89 11.18 -35.92
C GLY A 324 -5.62 12.50 -36.02
N GLY A 325 -4.98 13.63 -35.71
CA GLY A 325 -5.66 14.93 -35.74
C GLY A 325 -6.82 15.02 -34.74
N LEU A 326 -6.74 14.29 -33.63
CA LEU A 326 -7.81 14.22 -32.65
C LEU A 326 -8.01 15.57 -31.94
N THR A 327 -9.26 15.83 -31.61
CA THR A 327 -9.60 16.88 -30.62
C THR A 327 -10.03 16.21 -29.33
N ILE A 328 -9.27 16.44 -28.27
CA ILE A 328 -9.47 15.83 -26.96
C ILE A 328 -9.89 16.94 -26.00
N THR A 329 -11.08 16.83 -25.43
CA THR A 329 -11.51 17.69 -24.33
C THR A 329 -11.17 16.97 -23.03
N THR A 330 -10.50 17.69 -22.12
CA THR A 330 -10.08 17.17 -20.83
C THR A 330 -10.97 17.68 -19.70
N SER A 331 -10.76 17.18 -18.50
CA SER A 331 -11.43 17.63 -17.28
C SER A 331 -10.72 18.80 -16.59
N LEU A 332 -9.56 19.26 -17.10
CA LEU A 332 -8.74 20.30 -16.50
C LEU A 332 -9.52 21.60 -16.34
N ASP A 333 -9.64 22.07 -15.12
CA ASP A 333 -10.17 23.38 -14.79
C ASP A 333 -9.01 24.39 -14.71
N LEU A 334 -8.97 25.30 -15.67
CA LEU A 334 -7.85 26.24 -15.80
C LEU A 334 -7.73 27.21 -14.62
N ASP A 335 -8.85 27.68 -14.12
CA ASP A 335 -8.83 28.60 -13.00
C ASP A 335 -8.29 27.87 -11.75
N LEU A 336 -8.77 26.65 -11.45
CA LEU A 336 -8.22 25.86 -10.36
C LEU A 336 -6.73 25.57 -10.55
N TYR A 337 -6.29 25.29 -11.78
CA TYR A 337 -4.89 25.07 -12.07
C TYR A 337 -4.04 26.32 -11.75
N TYR A 338 -4.44 27.47 -12.25
CA TYR A 338 -3.73 28.74 -12.03
C TYR A 338 -3.70 29.14 -10.56
N GLN A 339 -4.83 29.00 -9.87
CA GLN A 339 -4.93 29.30 -8.45
C GLN A 339 -4.17 28.31 -7.58
N SER A 340 -4.14 27.04 -7.94
CA SER A 340 -3.37 26.03 -7.23
C SER A 340 -1.86 26.27 -7.38
N GLU A 341 -1.40 26.51 -8.62
CA GLU A 341 0.01 26.74 -8.92
C GLU A 341 0.52 28.01 -8.20
N CYS A 342 -0.19 29.12 -8.31
CA CYS A 342 0.25 30.36 -7.70
C CYS A 342 0.19 30.29 -6.15
N THR A 343 -0.80 29.59 -5.58
CA THR A 343 -0.92 29.40 -4.13
C THR A 343 0.24 28.57 -3.59
N LEU A 344 0.58 27.47 -4.29
CA LEU A 344 1.74 26.66 -3.95
C LEU A 344 3.03 27.49 -4.00
N ARG A 345 3.26 28.21 -5.10
CA ARG A 345 4.45 29.04 -5.29
C ARG A 345 4.55 30.15 -4.23
N ALA A 346 3.42 30.76 -3.88
CA ALA A 346 3.36 31.76 -2.81
C ALA A 346 3.75 31.16 -1.46
N HIS A 347 3.25 29.96 -1.15
CA HIS A 347 3.55 29.29 0.10
C HIS A 347 5.01 28.82 0.17
N LEU A 348 5.53 28.19 -0.91
CA LEU A 348 6.94 27.79 -0.98
C LEU A 348 7.89 29.00 -0.80
N ALA A 349 7.56 30.16 -1.39
CA ALA A 349 8.32 31.40 -1.17
C ALA A 349 8.30 31.83 0.31
N GLN A 350 7.16 31.71 1.00
CA GLN A 350 7.06 32.00 2.45
C GLN A 350 7.92 31.02 3.28
N LEU A 351 7.92 29.73 2.95
CA LEU A 351 8.75 28.71 3.61
C LEU A 351 10.25 29.02 3.47
N GLU A 352 10.65 29.61 2.35
CA GLU A 352 12.02 30.04 2.07
C GLU A 352 12.34 31.45 2.60
N GLY A 353 11.41 32.06 3.34
CA GLY A 353 11.60 33.42 3.91
C GLY A 353 11.55 34.53 2.85
N ARG A 354 11.07 34.26 1.64
CA ARG A 354 10.90 35.25 0.56
C ARG A 354 9.50 35.84 0.61
N SER A 355 9.42 37.18 0.52
CA SER A 355 8.14 37.88 0.43
C SER A 355 7.94 38.35 -1.00
N GLU A 356 7.21 37.61 -1.80
CA GLU A 356 6.90 37.90 -3.20
C GLU A 356 5.40 38.09 -3.38
N THR A 357 5.02 39.09 -4.19
CA THR A 357 3.63 39.19 -4.67
C THR A 357 3.50 38.25 -5.86
N VAL A 358 2.83 37.10 -5.66
CA VAL A 358 2.64 36.08 -6.68
C VAL A 358 1.35 36.37 -7.44
N THR A 359 1.44 36.40 -8.76
CA THR A 359 0.28 36.38 -9.66
C THR A 359 0.17 35.00 -10.30
N ALA A 360 -1.02 34.63 -10.73
CA ALA A 360 -1.25 33.42 -11.49
C ALA A 360 -0.51 33.48 -12.86
N LEU A 361 -0.33 32.33 -13.51
CA LEU A 361 0.42 32.23 -14.78
C LEU A 361 -0.23 33.01 -15.93
N ASP A 362 -1.55 33.20 -15.89
CA ASP A 362 -2.33 34.02 -16.83
C ASP A 362 -2.28 35.51 -16.51
N GLY A 363 -1.58 35.93 -15.46
CA GLY A 363 -1.49 37.30 -14.97
C GLY A 363 -2.65 37.73 -14.06
N SER A 364 -3.62 36.89 -13.78
CA SER A 364 -4.70 37.14 -12.84
C SER A 364 -4.22 37.20 -11.39
N PRO A 365 -4.96 37.81 -10.46
CA PRO A 365 -4.63 37.77 -9.05
C PRO A 365 -4.70 36.34 -8.48
N CYS A 366 -3.75 36.01 -7.62
CA CYS A 366 -3.75 34.74 -6.87
C CYS A 366 -4.72 34.84 -5.69
N VAL A 367 -6.01 34.60 -5.94
CA VAL A 367 -7.08 34.81 -4.95
C VAL A 367 -7.05 33.75 -3.88
N ALA A 368 -6.79 32.48 -4.24
CA ALA A 368 -6.71 31.38 -3.30
C ALA A 368 -5.62 31.59 -2.25
N ALA A 369 -4.49 32.21 -2.63
CA ALA A 369 -3.40 32.51 -1.70
C ALA A 369 -3.78 33.49 -0.59
N ASN A 370 -4.87 34.26 -0.71
CA ASN A 370 -5.36 35.12 0.37
C ASN A 370 -5.83 34.32 1.60
N ASN A 371 -6.12 33.02 1.41
CA ASN A 371 -6.51 32.12 2.50
C ASN A 371 -5.29 31.47 3.19
N LEU A 372 -4.06 31.69 2.70
CA LEU A 372 -2.86 31.15 3.35
C LEU A 372 -2.66 31.78 4.73
N ILE A 373 -2.39 30.95 5.70
CA ILE A 373 -2.01 31.39 7.05
C ILE A 373 -0.56 31.87 7.00
N PRO A 374 -0.25 33.08 7.48
CA PRO A 374 1.12 33.56 7.52
C PRO A 374 2.03 32.68 8.38
N ILE A 375 3.17 32.27 7.87
CA ILE A 375 4.16 31.53 8.62
C ILE A 375 4.89 32.49 9.56
N GLN A 376 4.89 32.23 10.86
CA GLN A 376 5.73 32.94 11.81
C GLN A 376 7.18 32.49 11.61
N SER A 377 7.95 33.34 10.95
CA SER A 377 9.43 33.29 10.73
C SER A 377 10.09 31.93 10.87
N ALA A 378 10.28 31.23 9.75
CA ALA A 378 11.31 30.20 9.68
C ALA A 378 12.65 30.83 10.04
N SER A 379 13.36 30.27 11.01
CA SER A 379 14.71 30.73 11.37
C SER A 379 15.62 30.63 10.14
N SER A 380 16.11 31.75 9.67
CA SER A 380 16.99 31.92 8.52
C SER A 380 18.38 31.32 8.77
N SER A 381 18.48 30.00 8.79
CA SER A 381 19.73 29.30 9.04
C SER A 381 20.13 28.29 7.96
N ALA A 382 19.83 28.53 6.68
CA ALA A 382 20.30 27.63 5.66
C ALA A 382 20.57 28.32 4.30
N ASP A 383 21.72 28.98 4.19
CA ASP A 383 22.25 29.43 2.88
C ASP A 383 22.62 28.27 1.92
N SER A 384 22.42 27.02 2.26
CA SER A 384 22.86 25.86 1.46
C SER A 384 21.85 24.72 1.28
N ALA A 385 20.61 24.85 1.74
CA ALA A 385 19.61 23.79 1.58
C ALA A 385 18.91 23.88 0.21
N ALA A 386 18.59 22.73 -0.39
CA ALA A 386 17.81 22.67 -1.63
C ALA A 386 16.43 23.36 -1.47
N PRO A 387 15.88 23.95 -2.55
CA PRO A 387 14.59 24.62 -2.49
C PRO A 387 13.47 23.62 -2.15
N TYR A 388 12.38 24.14 -1.60
CA TYR A 388 11.17 23.36 -1.42
C TYR A 388 10.48 23.13 -2.76
N THR A 389 9.84 21.98 -2.89
CA THR A 389 8.97 21.61 -4.00
C THR A 389 7.65 21.12 -3.46
N GLY A 390 6.61 21.16 -4.28
CA GLY A 390 5.30 20.68 -3.87
C GLY A 390 4.45 20.21 -5.03
N MET A 391 3.42 19.46 -4.69
CA MET A 391 2.46 18.92 -5.64
C MET A 391 1.05 19.10 -5.13
N ILE A 392 0.11 19.24 -6.05
CA ILE A 392 -1.32 19.37 -5.75
C ILE A 392 -2.12 18.49 -6.69
N SER A 393 -3.15 17.83 -6.16
CA SER A 393 -4.23 17.21 -6.94
C SER A 393 -5.59 17.63 -6.40
N ILE A 394 -6.53 17.94 -7.30
CA ILE A 394 -7.93 18.21 -6.95
C ILE A 394 -8.82 17.31 -7.79
N ILE A 395 -9.65 16.51 -7.12
CA ILE A 395 -10.57 15.55 -7.74
C ILE A 395 -12.01 15.90 -7.36
N ASP A 396 -12.88 15.81 -8.35
CA ASP A 396 -14.33 15.89 -8.17
C ASP A 396 -14.87 14.51 -7.77
N VAL A 397 -15.49 14.42 -6.60
CA VAL A 397 -15.91 13.14 -6.01
C VAL A 397 -17.05 12.49 -6.80
N GLU A 398 -18.02 13.28 -7.27
CA GLU A 398 -19.21 12.77 -7.97
C GLU A 398 -18.85 12.19 -9.34
N THR A 399 -17.83 12.74 -9.99
CA THR A 399 -17.50 12.36 -11.36
C THR A 399 -16.18 11.63 -11.48
N GLY A 400 -15.37 11.56 -10.43
CA GLY A 400 -14.01 11.02 -10.49
C GLY A 400 -13.06 11.82 -11.38
N GLN A 401 -13.46 13.04 -11.82
CA GLN A 401 -12.66 13.88 -12.71
C GLN A 401 -11.52 14.57 -11.97
N ILE A 402 -10.34 14.53 -12.57
CA ILE A 402 -9.19 15.33 -12.14
C ILE A 402 -9.44 16.77 -12.58
N LYS A 403 -9.66 17.67 -11.62
CA LYS A 403 -9.85 19.10 -11.91
C LYS A 403 -8.54 19.84 -12.12
N THR A 404 -7.50 19.44 -11.39
CA THR A 404 -6.14 19.98 -11.59
C THR A 404 -5.08 19.03 -11.05
N LEU A 405 -3.90 19.11 -11.67
CA LEU A 405 -2.64 18.54 -11.17
C LEU A 405 -1.55 19.59 -11.29
N VAL A 406 -0.79 19.80 -10.23
CA VAL A 406 0.37 20.70 -10.19
C VAL A 406 1.58 19.91 -9.69
N GLY A 407 2.71 20.04 -10.36
CA GLY A 407 3.92 19.28 -10.08
C GLY A 407 3.81 17.79 -10.49
N SER A 408 4.81 16.99 -10.20
CA SER A 408 4.92 15.58 -10.64
C SER A 408 4.00 14.63 -9.84
N ALA A 409 2.71 14.96 -9.76
CA ALA A 409 1.73 14.26 -8.93
C ALA A 409 1.36 12.84 -9.40
N THR A 410 1.72 12.49 -10.65
CA THR A 410 1.36 11.21 -11.28
C THR A 410 2.49 10.21 -11.34
N GLU A 411 3.72 10.67 -11.52
CA GLU A 411 4.86 9.81 -11.83
C GLU A 411 5.88 9.71 -10.69
N THR A 412 6.06 10.80 -9.94
CA THR A 412 6.97 10.79 -8.80
C THR A 412 6.26 10.20 -7.60
N ALA A 413 6.85 9.17 -7.03
CA ALA A 413 6.33 8.48 -5.87
C ALA A 413 7.13 8.85 -4.61
N TYR A 414 6.43 9.06 -3.50
CA TYR A 414 6.95 9.51 -2.22
C TYR A 414 6.47 8.59 -1.09
N GLN A 415 7.16 8.63 0.05
CA GLN A 415 6.80 7.80 1.20
C GLN A 415 5.38 8.15 1.68
N PRO A 416 4.45 7.16 1.76
CA PRO A 416 3.04 7.42 2.07
C PRO A 416 2.79 7.91 3.48
N GLY A 417 3.50 7.38 4.47
CA GLY A 417 3.36 7.76 5.88
C GLY A 417 1.91 7.78 6.34
N VAL A 418 1.48 8.93 6.86
CA VAL A 418 0.13 9.16 7.41
C VAL A 418 -1.01 8.96 6.42
N THR A 419 -0.74 9.04 5.11
CA THR A 419 -1.79 8.88 4.08
C THR A 419 -2.40 7.48 4.07
N LEU A 420 -1.76 6.49 4.70
CA LEU A 420 -2.28 5.13 4.82
C LEU A 420 -3.22 4.93 6.02
N TYR A 421 -3.32 5.89 6.94
CA TYR A 421 -4.13 5.75 8.17
C TYR A 421 -5.61 5.44 7.90
N PRO A 422 -6.32 6.11 6.96
CA PRO A 422 -7.72 5.80 6.70
C PRO A 422 -7.95 4.35 6.26
N PHE A 423 -7.00 3.74 5.55
CA PHE A 423 -7.10 2.34 5.11
C PHE A 423 -6.91 1.35 6.26
N VAL A 424 -6.09 1.72 7.27
CA VAL A 424 -5.96 0.94 8.51
C VAL A 424 -7.27 0.98 9.30
N TYR A 425 -7.90 2.14 9.42
CA TYR A 425 -9.18 2.27 10.12
C TYR A 425 -10.30 1.55 9.36
N PHE A 426 -10.35 1.71 8.04
CA PHE A 426 -11.30 1.02 7.19
C PHE A 426 -11.23 -0.51 7.36
N GLU A 427 -10.02 -1.08 7.26
CA GLU A 427 -9.82 -2.51 7.48
C GLU A 427 -10.12 -2.91 8.93
N GLY A 428 -9.75 -2.09 9.90
CA GLY A 428 -10.01 -2.31 11.31
C GLY A 428 -11.49 -2.40 11.66
N PHE A 429 -12.33 -1.60 11.02
CA PHE A 429 -13.79 -1.60 11.25
C PHE A 429 -14.53 -2.71 10.49
N ARG A 430 -13.89 -3.39 9.56
CA ARG A 430 -14.52 -4.44 8.75
C ARG A 430 -14.89 -5.65 9.61
N PRO A 431 -16.18 -6.00 9.76
CA PRO A 431 -16.59 -7.19 10.49
C PRO A 431 -16.05 -8.45 9.81
N SER A 432 -15.38 -9.30 10.56
CA SER A 432 -14.88 -10.58 10.06
C SER A 432 -15.07 -11.66 11.12
N SER A 433 -15.51 -12.84 10.72
CA SER A 433 -15.60 -14.00 11.60
C SER A 433 -14.26 -14.62 11.96
N GLN A 434 -13.18 -14.18 11.28
CA GLN A 434 -11.83 -14.75 11.40
C GLN A 434 -10.78 -13.76 11.89
N GLN A 435 -11.12 -12.49 12.03
CA GLN A 435 -10.18 -11.43 12.44
C GLN A 435 -10.78 -10.60 13.58
N THR A 436 -9.91 -10.05 14.41
CA THR A 436 -10.29 -9.03 15.39
C THR A 436 -10.80 -7.82 14.64
N PHE A 437 -11.98 -7.35 14.99
CA PHE A 437 -12.52 -6.10 14.47
C PHE A 437 -12.57 -5.03 15.57
N PHE A 438 -12.50 -3.80 15.14
CA PHE A 438 -12.52 -2.64 16.02
C PHE A 438 -13.80 -1.84 15.83
N THR A 439 -14.09 -1.01 16.79
CA THR A 439 -15.15 -0.01 16.73
C THR A 439 -14.56 1.36 17.06
N PRO A 440 -15.23 2.47 16.75
CA PRO A 440 -14.75 3.79 17.14
C PRO A 440 -14.51 3.91 18.66
N ALA A 441 -15.27 3.18 19.47
CA ALA A 441 -15.16 3.15 20.91
C ALA A 441 -14.02 2.27 21.44
N THR A 442 -13.49 1.34 20.65
CA THR A 442 -12.47 0.38 21.09
C THR A 442 -11.30 1.08 21.76
N MET A 443 -10.92 0.62 22.97
CA MET A 443 -9.77 1.13 23.69
C MET A 443 -8.48 0.74 22.99
N VAL A 444 -7.63 1.71 22.67
CA VAL A 444 -6.26 1.54 22.21
C VAL A 444 -5.30 2.13 23.24
N LEU A 445 -4.06 1.64 23.24
CA LEU A 445 -3.07 2.05 24.22
C LEU A 445 -2.05 2.99 23.57
N ASP A 446 -2.21 4.28 23.82
CA ASP A 446 -1.23 5.30 23.41
C ASP A 446 -0.08 5.35 24.43
N ILE A 447 0.78 4.34 24.39
CA ILE A 447 1.95 4.17 25.26
C ILE A 447 3.16 3.78 24.41
N PRO A 448 4.40 3.97 24.89
CA PRO A 448 5.59 3.46 24.21
C PRO A 448 5.55 1.95 24.06
N ARG A 449 5.62 1.48 22.81
CA ARG A 449 5.69 0.05 22.49
C ARG A 449 6.72 -0.21 21.40
N ASN A 450 7.36 -1.37 21.47
CA ASN A 450 8.34 -1.83 20.52
C ASN A 450 7.70 -2.85 19.56
N TYR A 451 7.96 -2.69 18.27
CA TYR A 451 7.52 -3.59 17.22
C TYR A 451 8.72 -4.08 16.42
N PRO A 452 8.63 -5.21 15.71
CA PRO A 452 9.65 -5.63 14.77
C PRO A 452 9.88 -4.57 13.69
N GLY A 453 11.14 -4.24 13.43
CA GLY A 453 11.52 -3.31 12.35
C GLY A 453 11.62 -3.99 10.99
N GLN A 454 11.98 -3.22 9.95
CA GLN A 454 12.13 -3.72 8.57
C GLN A 454 13.26 -4.74 8.41
N VAL A 455 14.26 -4.69 9.26
CA VAL A 455 15.41 -5.60 9.24
C VAL A 455 15.43 -6.38 10.53
N GLU A 456 15.73 -7.66 10.44
CA GLU A 456 15.85 -8.54 11.60
C GLU A 456 16.80 -7.96 12.66
N GLY A 457 16.31 -7.85 13.89
CA GLY A 457 17.05 -7.25 15.02
C GLY A 457 16.90 -5.72 15.16
N LEU A 458 16.25 -5.03 14.23
CA LEU A 458 15.85 -3.64 14.43
C LEU A 458 14.48 -3.56 15.10
N ILE A 459 14.33 -2.55 15.94
CA ILE A 459 13.08 -2.25 16.66
C ILE A 459 12.47 -1.00 16.04
N TYR A 460 11.18 -1.06 15.73
CA TYR A 460 10.36 0.09 15.38
C TYR A 460 9.55 0.51 16.59
N GLN A 461 9.69 1.75 17.03
CA GLN A 461 8.92 2.33 18.11
C GLN A 461 8.17 3.57 17.60
N PRO A 462 6.85 3.50 17.38
CA PRO A 462 6.07 4.65 16.95
C PRO A 462 6.06 5.73 18.03
N VAL A 463 6.26 6.97 17.61
CA VAL A 463 6.20 8.16 18.46
C VAL A 463 5.18 9.10 17.85
N ASN A 464 4.24 9.61 18.66
CA ASN A 464 3.29 10.61 18.19
C ASN A 464 4.01 11.92 17.84
N ASP A 465 3.45 12.68 16.91
CA ASP A 465 4.08 13.89 16.38
C ASP A 465 4.38 14.96 17.46
N ASP A 466 3.59 15.00 18.52
CA ASP A 466 3.82 15.88 19.67
C ASP A 466 4.76 15.29 20.75
N GLY A 467 5.31 14.10 20.49
CA GLY A 467 6.18 13.37 21.42
C GLY A 467 5.50 12.92 22.71
N ARG A 468 4.17 12.97 22.81
CA ARG A 468 3.41 12.67 24.02
C ARG A 468 2.61 11.38 23.86
N TYR A 469 2.46 10.70 24.97
CA TYR A 469 1.60 9.51 25.11
C TYR A 469 0.48 9.82 26.10
N ARG A 470 -0.72 9.32 25.81
CA ARG A 470 -1.95 9.62 26.56
C ARG A 470 -2.44 8.47 27.43
N GLY A 471 -1.91 7.26 27.19
CA GLY A 471 -2.36 6.04 27.85
C GLY A 471 -3.55 5.40 27.14
N PRO A 472 -4.40 4.68 27.86
CA PRO A 472 -5.64 4.14 27.31
C PRO A 472 -6.57 5.26 26.83
N ILE A 473 -6.96 5.19 25.56
CA ILE A 473 -7.91 6.13 24.90
C ILE A 473 -8.82 5.37 23.94
N SER A 474 -9.91 5.98 23.48
CA SER A 474 -10.72 5.38 22.41
C SER A 474 -10.03 5.45 21.06
N LEU A 475 -10.37 4.53 20.15
CA LEU A 475 -9.91 4.56 18.78
C LEU A 475 -10.33 5.86 18.07
N ARG A 476 -11.55 6.35 18.31
CA ARG A 476 -12.01 7.66 17.80
C ARG A 476 -11.04 8.78 18.18
N GLU A 477 -10.65 8.84 19.46
CA GLU A 477 -9.71 9.86 19.93
C GLU A 477 -8.33 9.71 19.26
N ALA A 478 -7.82 8.49 19.17
CA ALA A 478 -6.54 8.21 18.52
C ALA A 478 -6.56 8.60 17.03
N ALA A 479 -7.61 8.23 16.32
CA ALA A 479 -7.74 8.49 14.87
C ALA A 479 -8.03 9.96 14.57
N GLY A 480 -8.96 10.60 15.30
CA GLY A 480 -9.31 12.01 15.09
C GLY A 480 -8.17 12.97 15.42
N ARG A 481 -7.26 12.57 16.32
CA ARG A 481 -6.02 13.31 16.62
C ARG A 481 -4.82 12.92 15.75
N GLY A 482 -4.94 11.92 14.89
CA GLY A 482 -3.84 11.43 14.05
C GLY A 482 -2.70 10.78 14.83
N LEU A 483 -2.99 10.07 15.94
CA LEU A 483 -1.97 9.47 16.78
C LEU A 483 -1.39 8.21 16.15
N ARG A 484 -0.08 8.20 15.95
CA ARG A 484 0.67 7.13 15.29
C ARG A 484 0.61 5.80 16.04
N THR A 485 0.68 5.83 17.36
CA THR A 485 0.65 4.63 18.20
C THR A 485 -0.64 3.83 18.03
N GLY A 486 -1.79 4.51 17.94
CA GLY A 486 -3.09 3.87 17.77
C GLY A 486 -3.22 3.15 16.44
N VAL A 487 -2.84 3.81 15.34
CA VAL A 487 -2.92 3.20 13.98
C VAL A 487 -1.97 2.02 13.83
N VAL A 488 -0.75 2.11 14.38
CA VAL A 488 0.23 1.00 14.35
C VAL A 488 -0.29 -0.21 15.11
N GLN A 489 -0.95 0.00 16.27
CA GLN A 489 -1.55 -1.09 17.04
C GLN A 489 -2.64 -1.82 16.26
N ILE A 490 -3.51 -1.10 15.54
CA ILE A 490 -4.55 -1.71 14.70
C ILE A 490 -3.90 -2.48 13.55
N ALA A 491 -2.96 -1.84 12.83
CA ALA A 491 -2.30 -2.45 11.69
C ALA A 491 -1.53 -3.72 12.06
N GLN A 492 -0.96 -3.78 13.26
CA GLN A 492 -0.32 -4.99 13.78
C GLN A 492 -1.29 -6.17 13.84
N LEU A 493 -2.52 -5.92 14.30
CA LEU A 493 -3.53 -6.97 14.49
C LEU A 493 -4.22 -7.38 13.19
N GLN A 494 -4.40 -6.43 12.27
CA GLN A 494 -5.01 -6.70 10.96
C GLN A 494 -3.99 -7.29 9.96
N GLY A 495 -2.71 -7.01 10.17
CA GLY A 495 -1.63 -7.32 9.22
C GLY A 495 -1.55 -6.31 8.07
N MET A 496 -0.32 -5.86 7.75
CA MET A 496 -0.10 -4.88 6.68
C MET A 496 -0.62 -5.33 5.31
N SER A 497 -0.56 -6.62 5.01
CA SER A 497 -1.09 -7.15 3.74
C SER A 497 -2.60 -6.97 3.60
N SER A 498 -3.37 -7.02 4.70
CA SER A 498 -4.81 -6.77 4.69
C SER A 498 -5.11 -5.29 4.48
N VAL A 499 -4.35 -4.43 5.17
CA VAL A 499 -4.43 -2.97 5.00
C VAL A 499 -4.13 -2.56 3.56
N LEU A 500 -3.07 -3.12 2.96
CA LEU A 500 -2.70 -2.82 1.58
C LEU A 500 -3.73 -3.33 0.57
N ARG A 501 -4.31 -4.51 0.78
CA ARG A 501 -5.44 -4.97 -0.06
C ARG A 501 -6.62 -4.00 -0.02
N SER A 502 -6.97 -3.47 1.14
CA SER A 502 -8.01 -2.45 1.26
C SER A 502 -7.61 -1.16 0.54
N ALA A 503 -6.36 -0.71 0.69
CA ALA A 503 -5.84 0.46 -0.02
C ALA A 503 -5.89 0.27 -1.55
N HIS A 504 -5.50 -0.89 -2.05
CA HIS A 504 -5.55 -1.25 -3.47
C HIS A 504 -6.99 -1.25 -4.01
N VAL A 505 -7.92 -1.91 -3.31
CA VAL A 505 -9.33 -1.92 -3.71
C VAL A 505 -9.91 -0.51 -3.73
N LEU A 506 -9.48 0.36 -2.83
CA LEU A 506 -9.92 1.75 -2.75
C LEU A 506 -9.27 2.65 -3.81
N GLY A 507 -8.19 2.22 -4.48
CA GLY A 507 -7.63 3.00 -5.60
C GLY A 507 -6.13 3.25 -5.59
N ILE A 508 -5.40 2.84 -4.55
CA ILE A 508 -3.93 2.85 -4.57
C ILE A 508 -3.45 1.82 -5.59
N ASN A 509 -2.63 2.26 -6.53
CA ASN A 509 -2.13 1.41 -7.62
C ASN A 509 -0.64 1.06 -7.50
N SER A 510 -0.02 1.46 -6.42
CA SER A 510 1.38 1.23 -6.05
C SER A 510 1.49 0.38 -4.79
N LEU A 511 2.68 0.23 -4.24
CA LEU A 511 2.98 -0.58 -3.06
C LEU A 511 2.93 -2.10 -3.30
N ASP A 512 3.41 -2.54 -4.47
CA ASP A 512 3.50 -3.96 -4.86
C ASP A 512 4.82 -4.64 -4.44
N GLY A 513 5.80 -3.85 -4.06
CA GLY A 513 7.23 -4.22 -4.08
C GLY A 513 7.76 -5.06 -2.93
N GLY A 514 6.94 -5.64 -2.03
CA GLY A 514 7.60 -6.47 -1.04
C GLY A 514 6.80 -6.81 0.21
N PRO A 515 7.41 -7.50 1.18
CA PRO A 515 6.85 -7.53 2.51
C PRO A 515 7.01 -6.15 3.15
N TYR A 516 5.91 -5.42 3.31
CA TYR A 516 5.89 -4.15 4.02
C TYR A 516 5.66 -4.39 5.51
N HIS A 517 6.38 -3.64 6.35
CA HIS A 517 6.31 -3.69 7.80
C HIS A 517 5.48 -2.52 8.36
N LEU A 518 5.21 -2.54 9.67
CA LEU A 518 4.43 -1.50 10.34
C LEU A 518 5.03 -0.09 10.18
N SER A 519 6.34 0.01 9.96
CA SER A 519 7.02 1.28 9.68
C SER A 519 6.55 1.98 8.40
N LEU A 520 5.88 1.27 7.48
CA LEU A 520 5.27 1.89 6.30
C LEU A 520 4.26 2.99 6.66
N LEU A 521 3.64 2.90 7.82
CA LEU A 521 2.73 3.93 8.35
C LEU A 521 3.45 5.21 8.79
N ASP A 522 4.77 5.22 8.70
CA ASP A 522 5.64 6.31 9.14
C ASP A 522 6.64 6.68 8.06
N TYR A 523 7.37 5.70 7.52
CA TYR A 523 8.38 5.87 6.48
C TYR A 523 8.54 4.57 5.66
N GLY A 524 9.13 4.73 4.48
CA GLY A 524 9.35 3.64 3.50
C GLY A 524 8.16 3.46 2.56
N GLY A 525 8.35 2.65 1.50
CA GLY A 525 7.40 2.52 0.40
C GLY A 525 7.32 3.80 -0.45
N GLU A 526 6.54 3.74 -1.51
CA GLU A 526 6.37 4.87 -2.44
C GLU A 526 4.97 4.87 -3.02
N VAL A 527 4.32 6.05 -3.05
CA VAL A 527 2.97 6.26 -3.60
C VAL A 527 2.88 7.61 -4.30
N ALA A 528 2.17 7.66 -5.42
CA ALA A 528 1.89 8.90 -6.13
C ALA A 528 0.75 9.69 -5.46
N LEU A 529 0.84 11.03 -5.46
CA LEU A 529 -0.19 11.88 -4.86
C LEU A 529 -1.57 11.67 -5.50
N LEU A 530 -1.61 11.44 -6.82
CA LEU A 530 -2.87 11.19 -7.53
C LEU A 530 -3.54 9.89 -7.04
N ASP A 531 -2.78 8.83 -6.81
CA ASP A 531 -3.30 7.56 -6.32
C ASP A 531 -3.94 7.72 -4.93
N VAL A 532 -3.25 8.42 -4.02
CA VAL A 532 -3.78 8.72 -2.68
C VAL A 532 -5.05 9.55 -2.78
N SER A 533 -5.03 10.63 -3.57
CA SER A 533 -6.18 11.53 -3.72
C SER A 533 -7.38 10.80 -4.34
N TYR A 534 -7.14 9.92 -5.28
CA TYR A 534 -8.20 9.11 -5.88
C TYR A 534 -8.79 8.09 -4.91
N ALA A 535 -7.95 7.39 -4.14
CA ALA A 535 -8.44 6.48 -3.11
C ALA A 535 -9.28 7.21 -2.03
N TYR A 536 -8.90 8.45 -1.72
CA TYR A 536 -9.68 9.30 -0.81
C TYR A 536 -11.01 9.77 -1.42
N SER A 537 -11.11 9.89 -2.76
CA SER A 537 -12.40 10.19 -3.40
C SER A 537 -13.41 9.05 -3.25
N VAL A 538 -12.92 7.81 -3.21
CA VAL A 538 -13.75 6.63 -2.94
C VAL A 538 -14.23 6.58 -1.48
N LEU A 539 -13.40 7.02 -0.53
CA LEU A 539 -13.84 7.20 0.86
C LEU A 539 -14.87 8.34 0.97
N ALA A 540 -14.62 9.46 0.27
CA ALA A 540 -15.50 10.62 0.25
C ALA A 540 -16.91 10.30 -0.28
N SER A 541 -17.01 9.45 -1.29
CA SER A 541 -18.26 8.96 -1.87
C SER A 541 -18.91 7.80 -1.09
N MET A 542 -18.31 7.37 0.02
CA MET A 542 -18.74 6.19 0.79
C MET A 542 -18.74 4.89 -0.02
N GLY A 543 -17.76 4.73 -0.92
CA GLY A 543 -17.51 3.52 -1.67
C GLY A 543 -17.86 3.55 -3.15
N ASP A 544 -18.40 4.65 -3.66
CA ASP A 544 -18.63 4.81 -5.09
C ASP A 544 -17.32 5.26 -5.78
N MET A 545 -16.74 4.37 -6.57
CA MET A 545 -15.58 4.66 -7.40
C MET A 545 -16.05 5.14 -8.77
N HIS A 546 -15.71 6.37 -9.14
CA HIS A 546 -16.03 6.98 -10.43
C HIS A 546 -14.77 7.17 -11.25
N GLY A 547 -14.81 6.82 -12.54
CA GLY A 547 -13.64 6.97 -13.41
C GLY A 547 -13.75 6.23 -14.73
N ILE A 548 -12.62 6.04 -15.37
CA ILE A 548 -12.47 5.37 -16.66
C ILE A 548 -11.91 3.97 -16.42
N PRO A 549 -12.47 2.91 -17.03
CA PRO A 549 -11.96 1.55 -16.86
C PRO A 549 -10.47 1.47 -17.16
N THR A 550 -9.71 1.01 -16.17
CA THR A 550 -8.26 0.82 -16.33
C THR A 550 -7.96 -0.40 -17.18
N ARG A 551 -6.88 -0.34 -17.96
CA ARG A 551 -6.36 -1.48 -18.72
C ARG A 551 -4.95 -1.87 -18.29
N ASP A 552 -4.31 -1.00 -17.54
CA ASP A 552 -2.98 -1.26 -17.03
C ASP A 552 -3.05 -2.33 -15.93
N SER A 553 -1.99 -3.07 -15.76
CA SER A 553 -1.83 -4.10 -14.73
C SER A 553 -1.72 -3.45 -13.35
N GLY A 554 -2.82 -2.89 -12.86
CA GLY A 554 -2.93 -2.27 -11.55
C GLY A 554 -3.96 -2.96 -10.68
N HIS A 555 -4.15 -2.45 -9.48
CA HIS A 555 -5.08 -3.02 -8.50
C HIS A 555 -6.48 -2.39 -8.59
N ARG A 556 -6.56 -1.13 -8.98
CA ARG A 556 -7.83 -0.41 -9.10
C ARG A 556 -8.55 -0.75 -10.40
N LEU A 557 -9.87 -0.72 -10.36
CA LEU A 557 -10.73 -1.07 -11.49
C LEU A 557 -11.01 0.12 -12.41
N LEU A 558 -11.02 1.33 -11.86
CA LEU A 558 -11.21 2.58 -12.60
C LEU A 558 -10.05 3.54 -12.30
N ASP A 559 -9.64 4.28 -13.33
CA ASP A 559 -8.69 5.40 -13.21
C ASP A 559 -9.43 6.72 -13.08
N PRO A 560 -8.91 7.71 -12.32
CA PRO A 560 -9.50 9.04 -12.29
C PRO A 560 -9.54 9.66 -13.69
N ALA A 561 -10.64 10.30 -14.03
CA ALA A 561 -10.91 10.76 -15.38
C ALA A 561 -10.23 12.11 -15.68
N ALA A 562 -9.27 12.12 -16.61
CA ALA A 562 -8.69 13.34 -17.18
C ALA A 562 -9.26 13.69 -18.54
N VAL A 563 -9.82 12.71 -19.26
CA VAL A 563 -10.41 12.89 -20.59
C VAL A 563 -11.93 12.86 -20.48
N THR A 564 -12.60 13.82 -21.12
CA THR A 564 -14.08 13.90 -21.13
C THR A 564 -14.66 13.58 -22.50
N ARG A 565 -13.95 13.93 -23.58
CA ARG A 565 -14.41 13.67 -24.94
C ARG A 565 -13.24 13.51 -25.92
N ILE A 566 -13.37 12.60 -26.86
CA ILE A 566 -12.45 12.40 -27.98
C ILE A 566 -13.23 12.50 -29.27
N THR A 567 -12.82 13.38 -30.16
CA THR A 567 -13.38 13.49 -31.50
C THR A 567 -12.28 13.30 -32.55
N ASP A 568 -12.65 12.76 -33.71
CA ASP A 568 -11.75 12.64 -34.86
C ASP A 568 -11.56 13.98 -35.60
N ALA A 569 -10.76 13.94 -36.67
CA ALA A 569 -10.48 15.12 -37.49
C ALA A 569 -11.73 15.69 -38.18
N ASP A 570 -12.76 14.88 -38.43
CA ASP A 570 -14.02 15.27 -39.05
C ASP A 570 -15.04 15.82 -38.01
N GLY A 571 -14.71 15.80 -36.74
CA GLY A 571 -15.56 16.23 -35.65
C GLY A 571 -16.53 15.17 -35.15
N SER A 572 -16.40 13.89 -35.59
CA SER A 572 -17.23 12.79 -35.08
C SER A 572 -16.74 12.35 -33.70
N ILE A 573 -17.68 12.11 -32.77
CA ILE A 573 -17.35 11.68 -31.43
C ILE A 573 -16.93 10.20 -31.46
N LEU A 574 -15.68 9.92 -31.12
CA LEU A 574 -15.17 8.57 -30.95
C LEU A 574 -15.48 8.01 -29.56
N TRP A 575 -15.44 8.88 -28.54
CA TRP A 575 -15.71 8.51 -27.18
C TRP A 575 -16.09 9.72 -26.33
N GLU A 576 -16.95 9.51 -25.35
CA GLU A 576 -17.40 10.53 -24.39
C GLU A 576 -17.57 9.93 -23.02
N TYR A 577 -17.02 10.60 -22.02
CA TYR A 577 -17.12 10.19 -20.62
C TYR A 577 -18.52 10.43 -20.06
N GLN A 578 -19.08 9.39 -19.44
CA GLN A 578 -20.34 9.45 -18.71
C GLN A 578 -20.09 8.92 -17.31
N PRO A 579 -20.07 9.75 -16.26
CA PRO A 579 -19.61 9.35 -14.92
C PRO A 579 -20.53 8.34 -14.23
N ASP A 580 -21.82 8.30 -14.58
CA ASP A 580 -22.85 7.56 -13.84
C ASP A 580 -23.27 6.24 -14.52
N VAL A 581 -22.48 5.66 -15.39
CA VAL A 581 -22.83 4.39 -16.04
C VAL A 581 -22.46 3.23 -15.11
N PRO A 582 -23.45 2.52 -14.52
CA PRO A 582 -23.18 1.45 -13.58
C PRO A 582 -22.33 0.33 -14.19
N ASN A 583 -21.35 -0.16 -13.44
CA ASN A 583 -20.39 -1.20 -13.84
C ASN A 583 -19.50 -0.85 -15.05
N VAL A 584 -19.46 0.40 -15.47
CA VAL A 584 -18.59 0.89 -16.53
C VAL A 584 -17.72 2.04 -16.02
N SER A 585 -18.32 3.15 -15.60
CA SER A 585 -17.63 4.33 -15.07
C SER A 585 -18.00 4.64 -13.61
N SER A 586 -18.93 3.89 -13.04
CA SER A 586 -19.32 3.95 -11.63
C SER A 586 -19.39 2.53 -11.06
N LEU A 587 -18.60 2.29 -10.01
CA LEU A 587 -18.53 1.00 -9.30
C LEU A 587 -18.74 1.25 -7.80
N ASN A 588 -19.73 0.61 -7.20
CA ASN A 588 -19.87 0.62 -5.74
C ASN A 588 -18.98 -0.47 -5.14
N ILE A 589 -17.90 -0.08 -4.50
CA ILE A 589 -16.91 -1.00 -3.89
C ILE A 589 -17.38 -1.47 -2.51
N PHE A 590 -18.23 -0.68 -1.85
CA PHE A 590 -18.76 -0.97 -0.51
C PHE A 590 -20.22 -1.42 -0.56
N SER A 591 -20.64 -2.08 -1.65
CA SER A 591 -22.05 -2.50 -1.84
C SER A 591 -22.66 -3.19 -0.62
N ASP A 592 -21.81 -3.84 0.20
CA ASP A 592 -22.21 -4.58 1.39
C ASP A 592 -21.93 -3.82 2.70
N SER A 593 -21.30 -2.66 2.68
CA SER A 593 -20.83 -1.96 3.89
C SER A 593 -20.59 -0.46 3.70
N PRO A 594 -21.59 0.35 3.30
CA PRO A 594 -21.45 1.82 3.25
C PRO A 594 -21.16 2.42 4.64
N GLU A 595 -21.47 1.67 5.70
CA GLU A 595 -21.21 2.03 7.10
C GLU A 595 -19.72 2.20 7.37
N LEU A 596 -18.85 1.43 6.72
CA LEU A 596 -17.40 1.51 6.89
C LEU A 596 -16.86 2.87 6.43
N GLY A 597 -17.28 3.33 5.24
CA GLY A 597 -16.93 4.65 4.74
C GLY A 597 -17.45 5.75 5.66
N TYR A 598 -18.69 5.60 6.14
CA TYR A 598 -19.29 6.57 7.07
C TYR A 598 -18.49 6.69 8.37
N LEU A 599 -18.11 5.56 9.01
CA LEU A 599 -17.33 5.57 10.25
C LEU A 599 -15.97 6.27 10.07
N VAL A 600 -15.28 6.00 8.96
CA VAL A 600 -13.99 6.65 8.66
C VAL A 600 -14.18 8.15 8.46
N ASN A 601 -15.20 8.54 7.67
CA ASN A 601 -15.49 9.94 7.37
C ASN A 601 -15.89 10.72 8.62
N ASP A 602 -16.74 10.15 9.47
CA ASP A 602 -17.21 10.73 10.71
C ASP A 602 -16.05 11.00 11.70
N ILE A 603 -15.14 10.05 11.85
CA ILE A 603 -13.99 10.21 12.75
C ILE A 603 -12.98 11.23 12.19
N LEU A 604 -12.64 11.12 10.90
CA LEU A 604 -11.65 12.01 10.27
C LEU A 604 -12.18 13.44 10.05
N SER A 605 -13.49 13.68 10.19
CA SER A 605 -14.09 15.01 10.13
C SER A 605 -14.32 15.65 11.48
N ASP A 606 -13.95 15.00 12.60
CA ASP A 606 -14.14 15.52 13.96
C ASP A 606 -13.20 16.69 14.26
N ASP A 607 -13.69 17.93 14.05
CA ASP A 607 -12.96 19.16 14.36
C ASP A 607 -12.65 19.29 15.84
N GLY A 608 -13.51 18.75 16.74
CA GLY A 608 -13.31 18.85 18.18
C GLY A 608 -12.06 18.10 18.64
N LEU A 609 -11.77 16.94 18.05
CA LEU A 609 -10.55 16.17 18.33
C LEU A 609 -9.30 16.84 17.73
N ARG A 610 -9.42 17.43 16.54
CA ARG A 610 -8.32 18.21 15.94
C ARG A 610 -8.04 19.49 16.74
N ASP A 611 -9.06 20.19 17.20
CA ASP A 611 -8.92 21.38 18.05
C ASP A 611 -8.17 21.04 19.37
N GLN A 612 -8.37 19.83 19.92
CA GLN A 612 -7.65 19.36 21.12
C GLN A 612 -6.17 19.05 20.81
N GLN A 613 -5.85 18.64 19.58
CA GLN A 613 -4.48 18.31 19.17
C GLN A 613 -3.68 19.55 18.77
N PHE A 614 -4.26 20.43 17.94
CA PHE A 614 -3.57 21.54 17.28
C PHE A 614 -4.00 22.93 17.78
N GLY A 615 -4.97 22.98 18.68
CA GLY A 615 -5.60 24.23 19.10
C GLY A 615 -6.76 24.63 18.17
N PRO A 616 -7.58 25.65 18.56
CA PRO A 616 -8.80 25.99 17.82
C PRO A 616 -8.56 26.70 16.48
N SER A 617 -7.34 27.15 16.21
CA SER A 617 -6.95 27.86 15.00
C SER A 617 -5.81 27.14 14.32
N HIS A 618 -6.14 26.14 13.50
CA HIS A 618 -5.18 25.36 12.75
C HIS A 618 -5.58 25.22 11.26
N PRO A 619 -4.63 24.97 10.35
CA PRO A 619 -4.89 24.93 8.91
C PRO A 619 -5.66 23.70 8.42
N LEU A 620 -6.04 22.77 9.30
CA LEU A 620 -6.91 21.63 8.93
C LEU A 620 -8.40 21.92 9.15
N LYS A 621 -8.75 23.13 9.57
CA LYS A 621 -10.13 23.56 9.83
C LYS A 621 -10.65 24.42 8.68
N VAL A 622 -11.78 24.05 8.13
CA VAL A 622 -12.48 24.78 7.05
C VAL A 622 -13.90 25.16 7.51
N ASP A 623 -14.64 25.90 6.68
CA ASP A 623 -15.98 26.40 6.97
C ASP A 623 -17.09 25.33 6.87
N ARG A 624 -16.72 24.06 6.70
CA ARG A 624 -17.63 22.93 6.46
C ARG A 624 -17.05 21.62 6.97
N THR A 625 -17.89 20.58 7.04
CA THR A 625 -17.46 19.23 7.38
C THR A 625 -16.45 18.69 6.35
N ALA A 626 -15.24 18.42 6.79
CA ALA A 626 -14.16 17.88 5.97
C ALA A 626 -13.35 16.83 6.74
N ALA A 627 -13.19 15.68 6.15
CA ALA A 627 -12.26 14.66 6.64
C ALA A 627 -10.86 14.98 6.13
N VAL A 628 -9.85 14.90 7.00
CA VAL A 628 -8.49 15.26 6.63
C VAL A 628 -7.45 14.46 7.42
N VAL A 629 -6.39 14.07 6.72
CA VAL A 629 -5.17 13.48 7.29
C VAL A 629 -3.99 14.36 6.92
N SER A 630 -3.16 14.67 7.89
CA SER A 630 -1.96 15.51 7.71
C SER A 630 -0.83 15.00 8.60
N GLY A 631 0.40 15.04 8.10
CA GLY A 631 1.58 14.71 8.89
C GLY A 631 2.86 14.68 8.09
N LEU A 632 3.94 14.81 8.84
CA LEU A 632 5.32 14.75 8.37
C LEU A 632 5.89 13.35 8.69
N THR A 633 6.61 12.74 7.76
CA THR A 633 7.37 11.51 8.04
C THR A 633 8.41 11.74 9.14
N THR A 634 8.75 10.73 9.93
CA THR A 634 9.68 10.92 11.07
C THR A 634 11.12 11.27 10.65
N ASP A 635 11.51 10.91 9.42
CA ASP A 635 12.74 11.38 8.77
C ASP A 635 12.65 12.83 8.29
N ARG A 636 11.46 13.44 8.37
CA ARG A 636 11.10 14.81 7.99
C ARG A 636 11.31 15.12 6.50
N VAL A 637 11.19 14.11 5.65
CA VAL A 637 11.37 14.28 4.21
C VAL A 637 10.07 14.67 3.53
N GLU A 638 8.95 14.00 3.87
CA GLU A 638 7.67 14.11 3.18
C GLU A 638 6.59 14.69 4.09
N ASP A 639 6.00 15.81 3.71
CA ASP A 639 4.86 16.43 4.40
C ASP A 639 3.61 16.35 3.55
N TRP A 640 2.60 15.66 4.08
CA TRP A 640 1.36 15.38 3.40
C TRP A 640 0.16 16.04 4.07
N THR A 641 -0.75 16.55 3.26
CA THR A 641 -2.11 16.84 3.71
C THR A 641 -3.08 16.44 2.61
N VAL A 642 -3.92 15.47 2.89
CA VAL A 642 -4.97 15.03 1.99
C VAL A 642 -6.29 15.04 2.75
N GLY A 643 -7.24 15.81 2.24
CA GLY A 643 -8.55 15.91 2.88
C GLY A 643 -9.64 16.12 1.85
N TYR A 644 -10.86 15.84 2.27
CA TYR A 644 -12.01 15.79 1.40
C TYR A 644 -13.31 16.18 2.07
N THR A 645 -14.23 16.62 1.25
CA THR A 645 -15.65 16.79 1.53
C THR A 645 -16.44 15.78 0.70
N PRO A 646 -17.76 15.63 0.84
CA PRO A 646 -18.54 14.80 -0.08
C PRO A 646 -18.40 15.17 -1.57
N GLN A 647 -17.90 16.37 -1.92
CA GLN A 647 -17.81 16.88 -3.30
C GLN A 647 -16.40 16.99 -3.85
N ARG A 648 -15.39 17.22 -3.02
CA ARG A 648 -14.02 17.54 -3.46
C ARG A 648 -12.99 16.82 -2.62
N VAL A 649 -11.95 16.32 -3.28
CA VAL A 649 -10.70 15.92 -2.65
C VAL A 649 -9.63 16.92 -3.03
N VAL A 650 -8.84 17.35 -2.06
CA VAL A 650 -7.62 18.14 -2.26
C VAL A 650 -6.47 17.38 -1.62
N GLY A 651 -5.48 17.04 -2.42
CA GLY A 651 -4.24 16.44 -1.95
C GLY A 651 -3.08 17.42 -2.16
N VAL A 652 -2.23 17.56 -1.16
CA VAL A 652 -1.02 18.40 -1.19
C VAL A 652 0.14 17.62 -0.60
N HIS A 653 1.27 17.68 -1.27
CA HIS A 653 2.54 17.17 -0.78
C HIS A 653 3.61 18.25 -0.88
N ILE A 654 4.47 18.37 0.13
CA ILE A 654 5.62 19.28 0.15
C ILE A 654 6.85 18.55 0.69
N GLY A 655 7.97 18.72 0.00
CA GLY A 655 9.28 18.20 0.38
C GLY A 655 10.40 19.09 -0.14
N ARG A 656 11.65 18.62 -0.07
CA ARG A 656 12.77 19.28 -0.72
C ARG A 656 13.10 18.61 -2.05
N GLN A 657 13.52 19.42 -3.02
CA GLN A 657 13.83 18.93 -4.36
C GLN A 657 14.91 17.82 -4.40
N ASP A 658 15.82 17.82 -3.43
CA ASP A 658 16.91 16.83 -3.32
C ASP A 658 16.57 15.67 -2.35
N GLY A 659 15.34 15.59 -1.82
CA GLY A 659 14.92 14.56 -0.87
C GLY A 659 15.58 14.68 0.51
N THR A 660 16.20 15.82 0.84
CA THR A 660 16.76 16.05 2.17
C THR A 660 15.65 16.45 3.17
N PRO A 661 15.86 16.23 4.49
CA PRO A 661 14.88 16.60 5.50
C PRO A 661 14.48 18.07 5.45
N THR A 662 13.19 18.33 5.59
CA THR A 662 12.63 19.68 5.71
C THR A 662 13.06 20.33 7.03
N ALA A 663 12.93 21.65 7.12
CA ALA A 663 13.15 22.39 8.36
C ALA A 663 11.92 22.35 9.31
N PHE A 664 10.85 21.66 8.92
CA PHE A 664 9.61 21.60 9.72
C PHE A 664 9.85 20.83 11.01
N GLU A 665 9.20 21.29 12.07
CA GLU A 665 9.10 20.50 13.29
C GLU A 665 8.02 19.44 13.11
N ILE A 666 8.25 18.24 13.61
CA ILE A 666 7.26 17.17 13.59
C ILE A 666 6.03 17.65 14.39
N GLY A 667 4.85 17.48 13.80
CA GLY A 667 3.59 17.97 14.36
C GLY A 667 3.31 19.45 14.08
N SER A 668 4.19 20.18 13.38
CA SER A 668 3.87 21.51 12.87
C SER A 668 3.06 21.39 11.57
N LEU A 669 1.97 22.08 11.47
CA LEU A 669 1.15 22.14 10.25
C LEU A 669 1.62 23.28 9.32
N GLN A 670 2.93 23.44 9.10
CA GLN A 670 3.51 24.56 8.36
C GLN A 670 3.70 24.27 6.87
N GLY A 671 3.81 23.01 6.49
CA GLY A 671 4.07 22.60 5.14
C GLY A 671 2.82 22.52 4.25
N ALA A 672 2.28 21.34 4.04
CA ALA A 672 1.18 21.09 3.10
C ALA A 672 -0.20 21.61 3.58
N ALA A 673 -0.45 21.65 4.89
CA ALA A 673 -1.75 21.98 5.44
C ALA A 673 -2.28 23.39 5.11
N PRO A 674 -1.47 24.47 5.11
CA PRO A 674 -1.97 25.79 4.71
C PRO A 674 -2.41 25.86 3.24
N VAL A 675 -1.69 25.17 2.34
CA VAL A 675 -2.06 25.11 0.91
C VAL A 675 -3.36 24.33 0.73
N TRP A 676 -3.48 23.20 1.43
CA TRP A 676 -4.71 22.41 1.45
C TRP A 676 -5.92 23.23 1.89
N GLN A 677 -5.81 23.95 3.01
CA GLN A 677 -6.89 24.80 3.53
C GLN A 677 -7.27 25.88 2.52
N ALA A 678 -6.29 26.60 1.99
CA ALA A 678 -6.51 27.67 1.04
C ALA A 678 -7.26 27.22 -0.20
N LEU A 679 -6.89 26.05 -0.74
CA LEU A 679 -7.53 25.50 -1.94
C LEU A 679 -8.89 24.86 -1.64
N MET A 680 -9.04 24.21 -0.49
CA MET A 680 -10.33 23.64 -0.08
C MET A 680 -11.39 24.76 0.07
N LEU A 681 -11.04 25.86 0.72
CA LEU A 681 -11.91 27.02 0.83
C LEU A 681 -12.19 27.64 -0.55
N TYR A 682 -11.15 27.86 -1.36
CA TYR A 682 -11.27 28.48 -2.67
C TYR A 682 -12.18 27.68 -3.61
N THR A 683 -11.95 26.38 -3.78
CA THR A 683 -12.71 25.55 -4.74
C THR A 683 -14.20 25.51 -4.39
N HIS A 684 -14.56 25.45 -3.10
CA HIS A 684 -15.96 25.44 -2.68
C HIS A 684 -16.63 26.81 -2.81
N GLN A 685 -15.92 27.88 -2.46
CA GLN A 685 -16.44 29.25 -2.58
C GLN A 685 -16.65 29.62 -4.05
N ARG A 686 -15.68 29.34 -4.92
CA ARG A 686 -15.75 29.61 -6.34
C ARG A 686 -16.94 28.92 -7.01
N ASP A 687 -17.07 27.60 -6.77
CA ASP A 687 -18.12 26.79 -7.37
C ASP A 687 -19.48 26.93 -6.67
N SER A 688 -19.55 27.75 -5.61
CA SER A 688 -20.75 27.95 -4.78
C SER A 688 -21.32 26.62 -4.25
N ILE A 689 -20.45 25.67 -3.90
CA ILE A 689 -20.84 24.38 -3.36
C ILE A 689 -21.32 24.57 -1.92
N PRO A 690 -22.57 24.22 -1.59
CA PRO A 690 -23.07 24.36 -0.23
C PRO A 690 -22.38 23.39 0.73
N PRO A 691 -22.26 23.75 2.02
CA PRO A 691 -21.85 22.78 3.04
C PRO A 691 -22.80 21.58 3.07
N THR A 692 -22.25 20.37 2.95
CA THR A 692 -22.99 19.12 2.92
C THR A 692 -22.30 18.13 3.83
N GLU A 693 -23.08 17.35 4.56
CA GLU A 693 -22.59 16.25 5.41
C GLU A 693 -22.80 14.91 4.73
N TRP A 694 -22.04 13.89 5.12
CA TRP A 694 -22.27 12.53 4.67
C TRP A 694 -23.60 12.01 5.20
N THR A 695 -24.39 11.42 4.33
CA THR A 695 -25.67 10.79 4.73
C THR A 695 -25.39 9.55 5.58
N ARG A 696 -25.88 9.57 6.82
CA ARG A 696 -25.73 8.46 7.74
C ARG A 696 -26.51 7.22 7.25
N PRO A 697 -25.84 6.07 7.06
CA PRO A 697 -26.49 4.81 6.74
C PRO A 697 -27.48 4.37 7.82
N PRO A 698 -28.57 3.67 7.47
CA PRO A 698 -29.59 3.27 8.44
C PRO A 698 -29.09 2.27 9.49
N ASP A 699 -28.07 1.48 9.16
CA ASP A 699 -27.48 0.49 10.05
C ASP A 699 -26.39 1.06 10.99
N ILE A 700 -26.15 2.38 10.94
CA ILE A 700 -25.35 3.09 11.96
C ILE A 700 -26.26 3.50 13.12
N ILE A 701 -26.01 2.90 14.26
CA ILE A 701 -26.75 3.15 15.51
C ILE A 701 -25.88 3.87 16.55
N GLU A 702 -26.51 4.52 17.50
CA GLU A 702 -25.83 5.17 18.62
C GLU A 702 -26.06 4.39 19.91
N ILE A 703 -24.97 4.17 20.67
CA ILE A 703 -25.02 3.51 21.97
C ILE A 703 -24.22 4.32 22.99
N ASP A 704 -24.74 4.41 24.19
CA ASP A 704 -24.03 4.97 25.32
C ASP A 704 -22.97 3.98 25.81
N VAL A 705 -21.70 4.42 25.88
CA VAL A 705 -20.55 3.61 26.29
C VAL A 705 -19.71 4.35 27.33
N CYS A 706 -18.92 3.61 28.08
CA CYS A 706 -17.97 4.17 29.02
C CYS A 706 -16.82 4.89 28.30
N GLN A 707 -16.48 6.07 28.79
CA GLN A 707 -15.30 6.80 28.32
C GLN A 707 -14.05 5.94 28.51
N THR A 708 -13.14 6.00 27.54
CA THR A 708 -11.86 5.28 27.50
C THR A 708 -12.00 3.80 27.12
N SER A 709 -12.85 3.02 27.77
CA SER A 709 -12.97 1.58 27.49
C SER A 709 -13.86 1.26 26.29
N GLY A 710 -14.85 2.12 26.01
CA GLY A 710 -15.83 1.89 24.95
C GLY A 710 -16.81 0.74 25.22
N LEU A 711 -16.84 0.22 26.44
CA LEU A 711 -17.72 -0.87 26.85
C LEU A 711 -19.05 -0.34 27.39
N LEU A 712 -20.04 -1.23 27.61
CA LEU A 712 -21.35 -0.85 28.13
C LEU A 712 -21.23 -0.25 29.55
N PRO A 713 -22.07 0.75 29.89
CA PRO A 713 -22.03 1.40 31.20
C PRO A 713 -22.23 0.43 32.36
N ASN A 714 -21.42 0.55 33.37
CA ASN A 714 -21.49 -0.21 34.62
C ASN A 714 -22.14 0.59 35.76
N GLY A 715 -22.57 1.83 35.53
CA GLY A 715 -23.15 2.72 36.51
C GLY A 715 -22.12 3.60 37.24
N VAL A 716 -20.82 3.42 36.97
CA VAL A 716 -19.71 4.14 37.61
C VAL A 716 -18.97 5.00 36.58
N CYS A 717 -18.79 4.49 35.37
CA CYS A 717 -18.00 5.17 34.34
C CYS A 717 -18.65 6.48 33.85
N PRO A 718 -17.85 7.48 33.46
CA PRO A 718 -18.32 8.58 32.61
C PRO A 718 -18.82 8.03 31.29
N VAL A 719 -20.01 8.42 30.87
CA VAL A 719 -20.69 7.89 29.68
C VAL A 719 -20.66 8.93 28.59
N TYR A 720 -20.42 8.46 27.34
CA TYR A 720 -20.60 9.26 26.13
C TYR A 720 -21.30 8.44 25.06
N ARG A 721 -21.87 9.13 24.08
CA ARG A 721 -22.59 8.50 22.97
C ARG A 721 -21.65 8.27 21.81
N GLU A 722 -21.61 7.03 21.30
CA GLU A 722 -20.76 6.64 20.18
C GLU A 722 -21.57 5.90 19.11
N ILE A 723 -21.08 5.93 17.89
CA ILE A 723 -21.72 5.28 16.72
C ILE A 723 -21.12 3.88 16.47
N PHE A 724 -22.00 2.96 16.04
CA PHE A 724 -21.65 1.58 15.76
C PHE A 724 -22.40 1.07 14.56
N ILE A 725 -21.84 0.09 13.88
CA ILE A 725 -22.58 -0.73 12.90
C ILE A 725 -23.51 -1.66 13.69
N GLN A 726 -24.77 -1.75 13.30
CA GLN A 726 -25.76 -2.63 13.92
C GLN A 726 -25.26 -4.09 13.92
N GLY A 727 -25.23 -4.72 15.06
CA GLY A 727 -24.69 -6.07 15.27
C GLY A 727 -23.19 -6.12 15.60
N VAL A 728 -22.49 -4.99 15.50
CA VAL A 728 -21.07 -4.85 15.88
C VAL A 728 -20.98 -3.85 17.05
N THR A 729 -21.56 -4.23 18.18
CA THR A 729 -21.69 -3.37 19.37
C THR A 729 -21.04 -4.03 20.58
N PRO A 730 -20.55 -3.26 21.56
CA PRO A 730 -20.04 -3.84 22.79
C PRO A 730 -21.14 -4.63 23.53
N THR A 731 -20.79 -5.82 23.98
CA THR A 731 -21.72 -6.71 24.72
C THR A 731 -21.36 -6.80 26.21
N GLN A 732 -20.17 -6.37 26.58
CA GLN A 732 -19.64 -6.46 27.92
C GLN A 732 -19.80 -5.12 28.67
N ARG A 733 -20.04 -5.18 30.00
CA ARG A 733 -20.02 -4.02 30.86
C ARG A 733 -18.58 -3.67 31.22
N ASP A 734 -18.33 -2.40 31.42
CA ASP A 734 -17.03 -1.86 31.76
C ASP A 734 -16.48 -2.44 33.09
N PRO A 735 -15.28 -3.08 33.07
CA PRO A 735 -14.62 -3.54 34.30
C PRO A 735 -13.58 -2.56 34.82
N TYR A 736 -13.18 -1.57 34.01
CA TYR A 736 -12.05 -0.69 34.30
C TYR A 736 -12.42 0.47 35.21
N TRP A 737 -13.63 1.02 35.07
CA TRP A 737 -14.13 2.03 35.99
C TRP A 737 -14.70 1.38 37.23
N GLN A 738 -14.13 1.71 38.38
CA GLN A 738 -14.50 1.10 39.64
C GLN A 738 -14.71 2.19 40.71
N SER A 739 -15.67 1.96 41.57
CA SER A 739 -16.01 2.85 42.69
C SER A 739 -15.43 2.31 43.98
N PHE A 740 -14.76 3.16 44.73
CA PHE A 740 -14.15 2.83 46.02
C PHE A 740 -14.59 3.82 47.11
N GLU A 741 -14.88 3.31 48.30
CA GLU A 741 -15.05 4.18 49.44
C GLU A 741 -13.70 4.55 50.04
N ILE A 742 -13.44 5.83 50.12
CA ILE A 742 -12.16 6.41 50.55
C ILE A 742 -12.40 7.21 51.82
N ASN A 743 -11.50 7.07 52.80
CA ASN A 743 -11.42 8.03 53.90
C ASN A 743 -10.84 9.34 53.35
N THR A 744 -11.62 10.40 53.41
CA THR A 744 -11.25 11.74 52.88
C THR A 744 -10.07 12.38 53.61
N GLN A 745 -9.76 11.95 54.84
CA GLN A 745 -8.66 12.48 55.63
C GLN A 745 -7.33 11.78 55.30
N SER A 746 -7.34 10.44 55.21
CA SER A 746 -6.13 9.65 54.97
C SER A 746 -5.89 9.42 53.43
N GLY A 747 -6.94 9.48 52.61
CA GLY A 747 -6.87 9.12 51.21
C GLY A 747 -6.81 7.61 50.93
N LEU A 748 -6.90 6.78 51.98
CA LEU A 748 -6.88 5.32 51.94
C LEU A 748 -8.30 4.76 51.84
N LEU A 749 -8.42 3.46 51.56
CA LEU A 749 -9.71 2.77 51.57
C LEU A 749 -10.40 2.90 52.92
N ALA A 750 -11.68 3.28 52.93
CA ALA A 750 -12.47 3.36 54.16
C ALA A 750 -12.69 1.96 54.71
N SER A 751 -12.42 1.79 56.00
CA SER A 751 -12.75 0.57 56.73
C SER A 751 -14.15 0.67 57.35
N ASN A 752 -14.71 -0.45 57.85
CA ASN A 752 -15.99 -0.46 58.54
C ASN A 752 -15.98 0.46 59.79
N SER A 753 -14.79 0.77 60.32
CA SER A 753 -14.60 1.66 61.47
C SER A 753 -14.45 3.13 61.09
N THR A 754 -14.29 3.45 59.81
CA THR A 754 -14.17 4.83 59.34
C THR A 754 -15.52 5.55 59.54
N PRO A 755 -15.55 6.69 60.20
CA PRO A 755 -16.79 7.44 60.42
C PRO A 755 -17.44 7.83 59.08
N ASN A 756 -18.78 7.75 59.01
CA ASN A 756 -19.54 8.07 57.77
C ASN A 756 -19.26 9.48 57.24
N ALA A 757 -18.99 10.45 58.18
CA ALA A 757 -18.65 11.81 57.77
C ALA A 757 -17.31 11.95 57.03
N LEU A 758 -16.43 10.95 57.12
CA LEU A 758 -15.12 10.89 56.46
C LEU A 758 -15.11 9.94 55.28
N ARG A 759 -16.20 9.25 54.99
CA ARG A 759 -16.32 8.38 53.84
C ARG A 759 -16.78 9.19 52.61
N ALA A 760 -16.09 8.99 51.49
CA ALA A 760 -16.52 9.48 50.20
C ALA A 760 -16.29 8.41 49.13
N THR A 761 -17.27 8.26 48.28
CA THR A 761 -17.16 7.41 47.10
C THR A 761 -16.31 8.14 46.07
N ARG A 762 -15.27 7.50 45.55
CA ARG A 762 -14.46 8.00 44.44
C ARG A 762 -14.39 6.96 43.34
N GLU A 763 -14.46 7.44 42.12
CA GLU A 763 -14.38 6.64 40.93
C GLU A 763 -12.96 6.68 40.38
N TYR A 764 -12.44 5.52 40.01
CA TYR A 764 -11.11 5.36 39.46
C TYR A 764 -11.20 4.54 38.17
N PHE A 765 -10.40 4.95 37.16
CA PHE A 765 -10.09 4.10 36.03
C PHE A 765 -8.90 3.22 36.41
N VAL A 766 -9.09 1.94 36.44
CA VAL A 766 -8.03 0.93 36.66
C VAL A 766 -7.57 0.46 35.30
N PRO A 767 -6.38 0.86 34.82
CA PRO A 767 -5.93 0.54 33.46
C PRO A 767 -5.69 -0.97 33.31
N PRO A 768 -5.70 -1.50 32.08
CA PRO A 768 -5.22 -2.86 31.83
C PRO A 768 -3.76 -3.00 32.25
N ASP A 769 -3.33 -4.21 32.60
CA ASP A 769 -1.99 -4.48 33.13
C ASP A 769 -0.89 -4.01 32.16
N SER A 770 -1.10 -4.16 30.87
CA SER A 770 -0.17 -3.70 29.82
C SER A 770 0.05 -2.17 29.79
N ALA A 771 -0.81 -1.40 30.42
CA ALA A 771 -0.67 0.05 30.57
C ALA A 771 -0.27 0.48 31.98
N LEU A 772 -0.20 -0.44 32.95
CA LEU A 772 -0.02 -0.13 34.36
C LEU A 772 1.33 0.55 34.65
N ASP A 773 2.40 0.08 34.05
CA ASP A 773 3.74 0.67 34.23
C ASP A 773 3.80 2.11 33.71
N TRP A 774 3.23 2.34 32.52
CA TRP A 774 3.12 3.69 31.98
C TRP A 774 2.24 4.59 32.85
N TRP A 775 1.11 4.06 33.37
CA TRP A 775 0.16 4.75 34.24
C TRP A 775 0.85 5.23 35.50
N ASN A 776 1.62 4.33 36.13
CA ASN A 776 2.39 4.62 37.35
C ASN A 776 3.52 5.63 37.08
N ALA A 777 4.27 5.46 35.99
CA ALA A 777 5.34 6.38 35.60
C ALA A 777 4.83 7.81 35.36
N ASN A 778 3.60 7.95 34.88
CA ASN A 778 2.95 9.24 34.63
C ASN A 778 2.12 9.74 35.83
N ARG A 779 2.23 9.07 36.99
CA ARG A 779 1.57 9.44 38.24
C ARG A 779 0.05 9.62 38.10
N ARG A 780 -0.58 8.79 37.26
CA ARG A 780 -2.03 8.78 37.09
C ARG A 780 -2.67 8.17 38.36
N PRO A 781 -3.85 8.65 38.78
CA PRO A 781 -4.46 8.15 39.99
C PRO A 781 -4.88 6.69 39.87
N LEU A 782 -4.49 5.89 40.82
CA LEU A 782 -4.97 4.52 41.05
C LEU A 782 -5.73 4.45 42.37
N PRO A 783 -6.66 3.50 42.49
CA PRO A 783 -7.29 3.27 43.79
C PRO A 783 -6.23 2.91 44.83
N PRO A 784 -6.35 3.42 46.07
CA PRO A 784 -5.46 3.01 47.15
C PRO A 784 -5.66 1.51 47.44
N ARG A 785 -4.57 0.83 47.77
CA ARG A 785 -4.59 -0.61 48.08
C ARG A 785 -4.70 -0.89 49.58
N GLU A 786 -4.41 0.12 50.40
CA GLU A 786 -4.39 -0.02 51.87
C GLU A 786 -5.66 0.59 52.50
N TYR A 787 -6.11 -0.05 53.53
CA TYR A 787 -7.22 0.46 54.35
C TYR A 787 -6.73 1.53 55.32
N ASP A 788 -7.65 2.41 55.68
CA ASP A 788 -7.43 3.42 56.70
C ASP A 788 -7.13 2.78 58.07
N ALA A 789 -5.88 2.88 58.51
CA ALA A 789 -5.42 2.39 59.77
C ALA A 789 -5.74 3.35 60.93
N LEU A 790 -6.10 4.63 60.67
CA LEU A 790 -6.40 5.63 61.71
C LEU A 790 -7.66 5.29 62.49
N TYR A 791 -8.61 4.61 61.86
CA TYR A 791 -9.86 4.16 62.44
C TYR A 791 -9.96 2.64 62.56
N ALA A 792 -8.94 1.90 62.18
CA ALA A 792 -8.82 0.51 62.56
C ALA A 792 -8.69 0.47 64.08
N ASN A 793 -9.64 -0.12 64.76
CA ASN A 793 -9.53 -0.28 66.21
C ASN A 793 -8.16 -0.92 66.51
N ASN A 794 -7.32 -0.23 67.28
CA ASN A 794 -5.97 -0.68 67.72
C ASN A 794 -6.00 -1.99 68.52
N THR A 795 -7.12 -2.69 68.55
CA THR A 795 -7.37 -3.98 69.24
C THR A 795 -7.29 -5.18 68.30
N LEU A 796 -7.10 -4.97 66.95
CA LEU A 796 -7.03 -6.06 65.92
C LEU A 796 -5.65 -6.74 65.85
N THR A 797 -4.90 -6.80 66.99
CA THR A 797 -3.82 -7.77 67.11
C THR A 797 -4.31 -9.20 67.34
N SER A 798 -5.65 -9.40 67.38
CA SER A 798 -6.27 -10.67 67.77
C SER A 798 -6.63 -11.56 66.59
N ALA A 799 -6.83 -11.01 65.35
CA ALA A 799 -7.21 -11.79 64.19
C ALA A 799 -6.74 -11.15 62.86
N ALA A 800 -6.40 -11.98 61.86
CA ALA A 800 -6.10 -11.55 60.52
C ALA A 800 -6.53 -12.62 59.50
N ILE A 801 -7.00 -12.21 58.34
CA ILE A 801 -7.20 -13.09 57.18
C ILE A 801 -5.89 -13.06 56.36
N THR A 802 -5.27 -14.21 56.13
CA THR A 802 -4.02 -14.31 55.39
C THR A 802 -4.21 -14.86 53.98
N SER A 803 -5.33 -15.55 53.70
CA SER A 803 -5.79 -15.99 52.39
C SER A 803 -7.32 -16.07 52.39
N PRO A 804 -8.00 -15.60 51.35
CA PRO A 804 -7.45 -14.95 50.13
C PRO A 804 -6.82 -13.58 50.44
N GLN A 805 -5.86 -13.20 49.60
CA GLN A 805 -5.24 -11.87 49.69
C GLN A 805 -6.24 -10.78 49.28
N PRO A 806 -6.12 -9.58 49.83
CA PRO A 806 -6.95 -8.47 49.39
C PRO A 806 -6.87 -8.26 47.87
N TYR A 807 -8.03 -8.11 47.24
CA TYR A 807 -8.22 -7.90 45.80
C TYR A 807 -7.76 -9.04 44.91
N SER A 808 -7.45 -10.22 45.43
CA SER A 808 -7.16 -11.40 44.62
C SER A 808 -8.42 -11.88 43.91
N TYR A 809 -8.19 -12.47 42.73
CA TYR A 809 -9.21 -13.18 42.02
C TYR A 809 -9.30 -14.61 42.49
N ILE A 810 -10.52 -15.07 42.76
CA ILE A 810 -10.78 -16.41 43.30
C ILE A 810 -11.91 -17.08 42.55
N LYS A 811 -11.92 -18.40 42.55
CA LYS A 811 -13.00 -19.23 41.96
C LYS A 811 -13.25 -20.51 42.73
N GLY A 812 -14.41 -21.10 42.50
CA GLY A 812 -14.77 -22.42 43.02
C GLY A 812 -14.79 -22.46 44.56
N VAL A 813 -14.26 -23.49 45.14
CA VAL A 813 -14.19 -23.68 46.58
C VAL A 813 -12.79 -23.33 47.06
N ILE A 814 -12.69 -22.37 47.98
CA ILE A 814 -11.40 -21.92 48.52
C ILE A 814 -11.33 -22.13 50.04
N ASP A 815 -10.12 -22.36 50.53
CA ASP A 815 -9.80 -22.39 51.96
C ASP A 815 -9.52 -20.97 52.46
N ILE A 816 -10.21 -20.53 53.51
CA ILE A 816 -9.94 -19.28 54.16
C ILE A 816 -8.87 -19.52 55.25
N MET A 817 -7.71 -18.89 55.05
CA MET A 817 -6.61 -18.97 56.01
C MET A 817 -6.50 -17.68 56.83
N GLY A 818 -6.13 -17.78 58.09
CA GLY A 818 -5.97 -16.64 58.94
C GLY A 818 -5.35 -16.98 60.26
N THR A 819 -5.13 -15.96 61.08
CA THR A 819 -4.64 -16.08 62.45
C THR A 819 -5.66 -15.52 63.43
N ILE A 820 -5.87 -16.20 64.54
CA ILE A 820 -6.74 -15.74 65.65
C ILE A 820 -5.96 -15.91 66.93
N ASN A 821 -5.96 -14.89 67.83
CA ASN A 821 -5.49 -15.06 69.13
C ASN A 821 -6.52 -15.85 69.96
N PRO A 822 -6.22 -17.08 70.39
CA PRO A 822 -7.21 -17.90 71.10
C PRO A 822 -7.50 -17.42 72.51
N ASP A 823 -6.65 -16.52 73.05
CA ASP A 823 -6.81 -16.00 74.42
C ASP A 823 -8.09 -15.14 74.47
N ASN A 824 -9.08 -15.52 75.30
CA ASN A 824 -10.38 -14.88 75.47
C ASN A 824 -11.36 -15.01 74.27
N MET A 825 -11.08 -15.82 73.29
CA MET A 825 -12.05 -16.11 72.18
C MET A 825 -13.17 -16.99 72.74
N GLN A 826 -14.44 -16.59 72.44
CA GLN A 826 -15.61 -17.42 72.68
C GLN A 826 -15.93 -18.25 71.43
N LEU A 827 -15.95 -17.57 70.29
CA LEU A 827 -16.15 -18.19 68.95
C LEU A 827 -15.66 -17.25 67.91
N TYR A 828 -15.44 -17.80 66.62
CA TYR A 828 -15.32 -16.98 65.45
C TYR A 828 -16.34 -17.40 64.38
N ARG A 829 -16.67 -16.45 63.50
CA ARG A 829 -17.62 -16.55 62.44
C ARG A 829 -17.03 -16.00 61.18
N LEU A 830 -17.23 -16.71 60.08
CA LEU A 830 -16.92 -16.23 58.73
C LEU A 830 -18.20 -15.81 58.04
N THR A 831 -18.20 -14.64 57.43
CA THR A 831 -19.33 -14.14 56.65
C THR A 831 -18.83 -13.48 55.36
N TYR A 832 -19.66 -13.46 54.34
CA TYR A 832 -19.40 -12.72 53.10
C TYR A 832 -20.59 -11.88 52.73
N GLY A 833 -20.34 -10.81 51.95
CA GLY A 833 -21.38 -9.97 51.37
C GLY A 833 -20.94 -9.38 50.06
N GLN A 834 -21.91 -9.12 49.17
CA GLN A 834 -21.65 -8.56 47.86
C GLN A 834 -21.28 -7.07 47.98
N SER A 835 -20.30 -6.60 47.24
CA SER A 835 -19.73 -5.25 47.25
C SER A 835 -18.66 -4.99 48.32
N VAL A 836 -18.00 -3.81 48.24
CA VAL A 836 -17.00 -3.36 49.22
C VAL A 836 -17.63 -3.15 50.61
N ASN A 837 -18.84 -2.63 50.68
CA ASN A 837 -19.64 -2.44 51.88
C ASN A 837 -20.99 -3.16 51.71
N PRO A 838 -21.06 -4.42 52.11
CA PRO A 838 -22.28 -5.20 51.91
C PRO A 838 -23.45 -4.68 52.79
N ASP A 839 -24.64 -4.56 52.18
CA ASP A 839 -25.88 -4.29 52.93
C ASP A 839 -26.38 -5.50 53.74
N GLY A 840 -25.86 -6.68 53.40
CA GLY A 840 -26.24 -7.94 54.07
C GLY A 840 -25.06 -8.92 54.08
N TRP A 841 -25.02 -9.76 55.08
CA TRP A 841 -23.99 -10.76 55.30
C TRP A 841 -24.55 -12.18 55.27
N THR A 842 -23.88 -13.06 54.52
CA THR A 842 -24.18 -14.49 54.46
C THR A 842 -23.09 -15.25 55.22
N GLN A 843 -23.49 -16.18 56.12
CA GLN A 843 -22.52 -16.93 56.92
C GLN A 843 -21.87 -18.06 56.09
N ILE A 844 -20.58 -18.26 56.30
CA ILE A 844 -19.79 -19.37 55.74
C ILE A 844 -19.62 -20.43 56.80
N GLY A 845 -20.23 -21.59 56.62
CA GLY A 845 -20.18 -22.69 57.55
C GLY A 845 -20.88 -22.37 58.91
N GLU A 846 -20.44 -23.00 59.99
CA GLU A 846 -20.95 -22.83 61.37
C GLU A 846 -19.95 -22.02 62.20
N ASP A 847 -20.47 -21.44 63.31
CA ASP A 847 -19.63 -20.77 64.27
C ASP A 847 -18.64 -21.77 64.93
N ARG A 848 -17.36 -21.41 65.01
CA ARG A 848 -16.35 -22.26 65.59
C ARG A 848 -15.81 -21.71 66.91
N THR A 849 -15.72 -22.58 67.90
CA THR A 849 -15.28 -22.23 69.24
C THR A 849 -13.80 -22.61 69.45
N THR A 850 -13.14 -23.27 68.50
CA THR A 850 -11.74 -23.66 68.57
C THR A 850 -11.00 -23.19 67.37
N TYR A 851 -9.78 -22.75 67.53
CA TYR A 851 -8.86 -22.33 66.50
C TYR A 851 -7.59 -23.16 66.59
N THR A 852 -7.17 -23.76 65.47
CA THR A 852 -5.89 -24.48 65.32
C THR A 852 -4.97 -23.68 64.39
N PRO A 853 -3.81 -23.20 64.82
CA PRO A 853 -2.87 -22.52 63.97
C PRO A 853 -2.46 -23.36 62.73
N GLY A 854 -2.52 -22.79 61.57
CA GLY A 854 -2.11 -23.45 60.29
C GLY A 854 -3.22 -24.25 59.61
N GLU A 855 -4.38 -24.46 60.25
CA GLU A 855 -5.55 -25.06 59.61
C GLU A 855 -6.46 -23.99 59.02
N PRO A 856 -7.26 -24.32 57.94
CA PRO A 856 -8.23 -23.38 57.39
C PRO A 856 -9.26 -22.96 58.43
N LEU A 857 -9.54 -21.67 58.53
CA LEU A 857 -10.62 -21.10 59.34
C LEU A 857 -11.99 -21.60 58.85
N GLY A 858 -12.14 -21.85 57.59
CA GLY A 858 -13.31 -22.38 56.94
C GLY A 858 -13.11 -22.56 55.44
N GLN A 859 -14.10 -23.19 54.83
CA GLN A 859 -14.16 -23.34 53.37
C GLN A 859 -15.28 -22.47 52.82
N TRP A 860 -14.99 -21.70 51.77
CA TRP A 860 -15.96 -20.86 51.08
C TRP A 860 -16.24 -21.38 49.69
N ASP A 861 -17.46 -21.83 49.46
CA ASP A 861 -17.91 -22.18 48.09
C ASP A 861 -18.38 -20.93 47.36
N THR A 862 -17.58 -20.50 46.41
CA THR A 862 -17.87 -19.34 45.57
C THR A 862 -18.40 -19.71 44.18
N SER A 863 -18.68 -21.00 43.91
CA SER A 863 -19.01 -21.52 42.54
C SER A 863 -20.24 -20.89 41.92
N GLN A 864 -21.16 -20.33 42.69
CA GLN A 864 -22.40 -19.68 42.25
C GLN A 864 -22.36 -18.16 42.45
N LEU A 865 -21.21 -17.63 42.77
CA LEU A 865 -21.00 -16.20 43.01
C LEU A 865 -20.13 -15.64 41.88
N ASP A 866 -20.34 -14.37 41.57
CA ASP A 866 -19.55 -13.63 40.60
C ASP A 866 -19.49 -12.15 40.97
N GLY A 867 -18.34 -11.50 40.72
CA GLY A 867 -18.13 -10.09 41.02
C GLY A 867 -17.34 -9.81 42.30
N LEU A 868 -17.51 -8.61 42.85
CA LEU A 868 -16.76 -8.12 44.02
C LEU A 868 -17.49 -8.46 45.32
N TYR A 869 -16.80 -9.12 46.23
CA TYR A 869 -17.29 -9.52 47.54
C TYR A 869 -16.35 -9.10 48.66
N THR A 870 -16.91 -8.87 49.82
CA THR A 870 -16.19 -8.70 51.08
C THR A 870 -16.34 -9.93 51.93
N LEU A 871 -15.24 -10.55 52.35
CA LEU A 871 -15.13 -11.63 53.31
C LEU A 871 -14.82 -11.00 54.69
N GLU A 872 -15.58 -11.42 55.74
CA GLU A 872 -15.37 -10.98 57.10
C GLU A 872 -15.04 -12.18 58.02
N LEU A 873 -14.01 -12.00 58.84
CA LEU A 873 -13.75 -12.85 60.00
C LEU A 873 -14.16 -12.04 61.25
N ALA A 874 -15.21 -12.44 61.88
CA ALA A 874 -15.67 -11.87 63.12
C ALA A 874 -15.28 -12.80 64.30
N VAL A 875 -14.57 -12.26 65.30
CA VAL A 875 -14.19 -12.95 66.55
C VAL A 875 -15.02 -12.39 67.69
N ILE A 876 -15.71 -13.24 68.37
CA ILE A 876 -16.49 -12.88 69.55
C ILE A 876 -15.69 -13.29 70.75
N LEU A 877 -15.35 -12.34 71.60
CA LEU A 877 -14.60 -12.55 72.82
C LEU A 877 -15.53 -13.02 73.93
N GLN A 878 -14.96 -13.66 75.01
CA GLN A 878 -15.70 -14.08 76.19
C GLN A 878 -16.37 -12.91 76.93
N SER A 879 -15.87 -11.70 76.73
CA SER A 879 -16.49 -10.45 77.20
C SER A 879 -17.77 -10.04 76.44
N GLY A 880 -18.11 -10.75 75.30
CA GLY A 880 -19.17 -10.39 74.39
C GLY A 880 -18.83 -9.28 73.42
N VAL A 881 -17.59 -8.81 73.39
CA VAL A 881 -17.10 -7.85 72.39
C VAL A 881 -16.90 -8.58 71.07
N ARG A 882 -17.39 -7.99 70.01
CA ARG A 882 -17.17 -8.47 68.59
C ARG A 882 -16.04 -7.65 67.96
N GLU A 883 -15.00 -8.33 67.52
CA GLU A 883 -13.93 -7.80 66.68
C GLU A 883 -14.07 -8.39 65.35
N SER A 884 -13.77 -7.65 64.28
CA SER A 884 -13.83 -8.19 62.92
C SER A 884 -12.73 -7.63 62.02
N VAL A 885 -12.30 -8.44 61.10
CA VAL A 885 -11.37 -8.09 60.01
C VAL A 885 -12.01 -8.49 58.68
N THR A 886 -11.85 -7.64 57.70
CA THR A 886 -12.42 -7.86 56.38
C THR A 886 -11.36 -7.87 55.28
N THR A 887 -11.61 -8.63 54.22
CA THR A 887 -10.83 -8.62 52.98
C THR A 887 -11.76 -8.62 51.77
N GLN A 888 -11.44 -7.86 50.75
CA GLN A 888 -12.20 -7.83 49.49
C GLN A 888 -11.55 -8.78 48.50
N VAL A 889 -12.38 -9.49 47.76
CA VAL A 889 -11.96 -10.42 46.73
C VAL A 889 -12.87 -10.29 45.50
N ARG A 890 -12.34 -10.60 44.37
CA ARG A 890 -13.11 -10.71 43.14
C ARG A 890 -13.34 -12.17 42.84
N ILE A 891 -14.57 -12.55 42.77
CA ILE A 891 -14.98 -13.92 42.40
C ILE A 891 -15.25 -13.93 40.89
N ASP A 892 -14.60 -14.86 40.21
CA ASP A 892 -14.76 -15.05 38.78
C ASP A 892 -14.75 -16.54 38.45
N ASN A 893 -15.93 -17.07 38.12
CA ASN A 893 -16.11 -18.48 37.76
C ASN A 893 -16.38 -18.65 36.28
N THR A 894 -16.28 -17.59 35.48
CA THR A 894 -16.57 -17.58 34.07
C THR A 894 -15.29 -17.78 33.26
N PRO A 895 -15.12 -18.90 32.55
CA PRO A 895 -13.94 -19.08 31.71
C PRO A 895 -13.90 -18.07 30.55
N PRO A 896 -12.71 -17.59 30.15
CA PRO A 896 -12.55 -16.74 28.99
C PRO A 896 -12.99 -17.44 27.70
N THR A 897 -13.40 -16.70 26.69
CA THR A 897 -13.61 -17.25 25.35
C THR A 897 -12.44 -16.87 24.47
N ILE A 898 -12.00 -17.80 23.63
CA ILE A 898 -10.84 -17.60 22.75
C ILE A 898 -11.12 -18.08 21.32
N VAL A 899 -10.74 -17.28 20.34
CA VAL A 899 -10.74 -17.63 18.94
C VAL A 899 -9.33 -17.36 18.39
N LEU A 900 -8.72 -18.41 17.83
CA LEU A 900 -7.38 -18.32 17.23
C LEU A 900 -7.50 -18.17 15.72
N ALA A 901 -6.69 -17.31 15.13
CA ALA A 901 -6.60 -17.13 13.69
C ALA A 901 -5.16 -16.80 13.26
N ALA A 902 -4.78 -17.20 12.05
CA ALA A 902 -3.64 -16.59 11.40
C ALA A 902 -4.04 -15.20 10.90
N ALA A 903 -3.15 -14.22 10.95
CA ALA A 903 -3.43 -12.85 10.54
C ALA A 903 -3.93 -12.76 9.07
N GLU A 904 -3.53 -13.71 8.23
CA GLU A 904 -4.01 -13.88 6.86
C GLU A 904 -4.63 -15.27 6.69
N PRO A 905 -5.92 -15.45 6.98
CA PRO A 905 -6.57 -16.76 6.90
C PRO A 905 -6.57 -17.31 5.48
N GLY A 906 -6.10 -18.57 5.34
CA GLY A 906 -6.06 -19.25 4.05
C GLY A 906 -4.89 -18.86 3.14
N ARG A 907 -4.02 -17.95 3.56
CA ARG A 907 -2.76 -17.67 2.87
C ARG A 907 -1.85 -18.90 2.93
N ILE A 908 -1.23 -19.23 1.80
CA ILE A 908 -0.14 -20.19 1.72
C ILE A 908 1.16 -19.39 1.79
N TYR A 909 1.93 -19.59 2.86
CA TYR A 909 3.22 -18.94 3.05
C TYR A 909 4.30 -19.61 2.21
N ARG A 910 5.34 -18.88 1.82
CA ARG A 910 6.43 -19.38 0.98
C ARG A 910 7.77 -19.29 1.70
N PHE A 911 8.43 -20.42 1.91
CA PHE A 911 9.79 -20.44 2.43
C PHE A 911 10.81 -20.43 1.27
N PRO A 912 11.88 -19.57 1.30
CA PRO A 912 12.31 -18.69 2.38
C PRO A 912 11.80 -17.23 2.29
N ASP A 913 10.84 -16.92 1.41
CA ASP A 913 10.38 -15.55 1.14
C ASP A 913 9.62 -14.96 2.34
N ASP A 914 8.69 -15.72 2.90
CA ASP A 914 8.01 -15.35 4.13
C ASP A 914 8.85 -15.80 5.34
N ARG A 915 9.08 -14.90 6.29
CA ARG A 915 9.94 -15.18 7.46
C ARG A 915 9.17 -15.59 8.70
N SER A 916 7.94 -15.15 8.82
CA SER A 916 7.09 -15.49 9.97
C SER A 916 5.62 -15.54 9.60
N VAL A 917 4.84 -16.15 10.51
CA VAL A 917 3.37 -16.16 10.49
C VAL A 917 2.90 -15.53 11.78
N LEU A 918 2.12 -14.47 11.68
CA LEU A 918 1.48 -13.87 12.84
C LEU A 918 0.20 -14.66 13.19
N ILE A 919 0.18 -15.27 14.35
CA ILE A 919 -0.97 -15.95 14.94
C ILE A 919 -1.59 -15.01 15.97
N THR A 920 -2.88 -14.71 15.85
CA THR A 920 -3.61 -13.81 16.75
C THR A 920 -4.67 -14.55 17.52
N ALA A 921 -4.89 -14.16 18.77
CA ALA A 921 -5.94 -14.70 19.61
C ALA A 921 -6.92 -13.59 20.01
N ASP A 922 -8.16 -13.69 19.54
CA ASP A 922 -9.28 -12.87 20.04
C ASP A 922 -9.80 -13.51 21.31
N VAL A 923 -9.51 -12.90 22.44
CA VAL A 923 -9.88 -13.38 23.75
C VAL A 923 -10.87 -12.40 24.36
N ARG A 924 -12.01 -12.93 24.83
CA ARG A 924 -13.04 -12.13 25.48
C ARG A 924 -13.24 -12.58 26.90
N ASP A 925 -12.79 -11.75 27.78
CA ASP A 925 -12.97 -11.78 29.22
C ASP A 925 -12.57 -10.42 29.79
N ASN A 926 -13.01 -10.13 30.99
CA ASN A 926 -12.72 -8.85 31.65
C ASN A 926 -11.34 -8.84 32.33
N PHE A 927 -10.76 -10.00 32.64
CA PHE A 927 -9.59 -10.12 33.51
C PHE A 927 -8.62 -11.19 33.02
N ILE A 928 -8.22 -11.09 31.77
CA ILE A 928 -7.24 -12.02 31.19
C ILE A 928 -5.89 -11.86 31.91
N ASP A 929 -5.30 -12.98 32.27
CA ASP A 929 -3.95 -13.07 32.82
C ASP A 929 -2.93 -13.22 31.69
N ARG A 930 -3.15 -14.22 30.84
CA ARG A 930 -2.24 -14.52 29.73
C ARG A 930 -2.89 -15.43 28.67
N VAL A 931 -2.27 -15.49 27.51
CA VAL A 931 -2.55 -16.48 26.45
C VAL A 931 -1.29 -17.28 26.18
N GLU A 932 -1.40 -18.57 26.25
CA GLU A 932 -0.33 -19.50 25.93
C GLU A 932 -0.56 -20.06 24.50
N PHE A 933 0.36 -19.79 23.59
CA PHE A 933 0.33 -20.29 22.22
C PHE A 933 1.12 -21.59 22.10
N TYR A 934 0.50 -22.60 21.51
CA TYR A 934 1.08 -23.92 21.30
C TYR A 934 1.28 -24.17 19.82
N HIS A 935 2.43 -24.70 19.50
CA HIS A 935 2.79 -25.18 18.16
C HIS A 935 3.04 -26.69 18.24
N ASP A 936 2.33 -27.46 17.42
CA ASP A 936 2.40 -28.93 17.42
C ASP A 936 2.27 -29.55 18.83
N GLY A 937 1.35 -29.00 19.63
CA GLY A 937 1.08 -29.45 20.99
C GLY A 937 2.15 -29.11 22.03
N ARG A 938 3.12 -28.23 21.72
CA ARG A 938 4.15 -27.74 22.64
C ARG A 938 3.98 -26.24 22.85
N LEU A 939 4.13 -25.81 24.08
CA LEU A 939 4.12 -24.37 24.40
C LEU A 939 5.24 -23.68 23.62
N ALA A 940 4.87 -22.75 22.76
CA ALA A 940 5.77 -21.99 21.91
C ALA A 940 5.99 -20.55 22.42
N PHE A 941 4.92 -19.90 22.90
CA PHE A 941 4.98 -18.52 23.36
C PHE A 941 3.90 -18.27 24.42
N THR A 942 4.17 -17.38 25.36
CA THR A 942 3.19 -16.89 26.34
C THR A 942 3.11 -15.37 26.20
N ASP A 943 1.90 -14.87 25.96
CA ASP A 943 1.61 -13.45 25.86
C ASP A 943 0.68 -13.04 27.01
N SER A 944 1.08 -12.04 27.78
CA SER A 944 0.30 -11.49 28.89
C SER A 944 -0.24 -10.10 28.59
N GLU A 945 -0.06 -9.61 27.37
CA GLU A 945 -0.46 -8.28 26.94
C GLU A 945 -1.42 -8.35 25.75
N SER A 946 -2.62 -7.77 25.90
CA SER A 946 -3.53 -7.58 24.77
C SER A 946 -3.01 -6.45 23.86
N PRO A 947 -3.07 -6.63 22.55
CA PRO A 947 -3.65 -7.72 21.77
C PRO A 947 -2.74 -8.96 21.73
N PHE A 948 -3.32 -10.12 22.05
CA PHE A 948 -2.57 -11.36 22.16
C PHE A 948 -2.18 -11.89 20.79
N ALA A 949 -0.87 -12.03 20.56
CA ALA A 949 -0.33 -12.47 19.28
C ALA A 949 1.01 -13.21 19.42
N PHE A 950 1.26 -14.11 18.50
CA PHE A 950 2.51 -14.87 18.42
C PHE A 950 3.05 -14.81 17.00
N ASP A 951 4.22 -14.20 16.83
CA ASP A 951 4.92 -14.17 15.55
C ASP A 951 5.79 -15.41 15.40
N PHE A 952 5.26 -16.43 14.71
CA PHE A 952 5.91 -17.73 14.53
C PHE A 952 6.94 -17.67 13.42
N PRO A 953 8.25 -17.92 13.67
CA PRO A 953 9.28 -17.89 12.65
C PRO A 953 9.18 -19.10 11.71
N ILE A 954 9.14 -18.87 10.40
CA ILE A 954 9.12 -19.92 9.38
C ILE A 954 10.55 -20.45 9.15
N ASN A 955 10.77 -21.71 9.54
CA ASN A 955 12.08 -22.35 9.42
C ASN A 955 12.10 -23.49 8.40
N GLY A 956 11.00 -23.81 7.75
CA GLY A 956 10.86 -24.92 6.81
C GLY A 956 9.52 -24.93 6.08
N ILE A 957 9.30 -25.97 5.29
CA ILE A 957 8.04 -26.21 4.58
C ILE A 957 7.25 -27.30 5.31
N GLY A 958 5.94 -27.16 5.37
CA GLY A 958 5.06 -28.12 6.03
C GLY A 958 3.68 -27.50 6.33
N THR A 959 2.89 -28.23 7.09
CA THR A 959 1.67 -27.74 7.70
C THR A 959 1.93 -27.62 9.18
N GLU A 960 1.89 -26.42 9.71
CA GLU A 960 2.08 -26.08 11.11
C GLU A 960 0.71 -26.00 11.80
N ILE A 961 0.56 -26.60 12.97
CA ILE A 961 -0.71 -26.63 13.72
C ILE A 961 -0.54 -25.81 14.98
N PHE A 962 -1.50 -24.90 15.20
CA PHE A 962 -1.51 -24.05 16.37
C PHE A 962 -2.82 -24.16 17.12
N HIS A 963 -2.74 -24.13 18.44
CA HIS A 963 -3.86 -23.82 19.33
C HIS A 963 -3.37 -22.88 20.45
N ALA A 964 -4.27 -22.28 21.16
CA ALA A 964 -3.92 -21.40 22.27
C ALA A 964 -4.84 -21.65 23.46
N VAL A 965 -4.33 -21.39 24.66
CA VAL A 965 -5.07 -21.47 25.91
C VAL A 965 -5.09 -20.09 26.56
N ALA A 966 -6.27 -19.53 26.76
CA ALA A 966 -6.43 -18.28 27.50
C ALA A 966 -6.66 -18.60 28.98
N PHE A 967 -5.99 -17.83 29.84
CA PHE A 967 -6.15 -17.86 31.29
C PHE A 967 -6.61 -16.51 31.78
N ASP A 968 -7.60 -16.48 32.70
CA ASP A 968 -7.94 -15.30 33.44
C ASP A 968 -7.17 -15.20 34.80
N GLN A 969 -7.35 -14.10 35.48
CA GLN A 969 -6.68 -13.87 36.78
C GLN A 969 -7.21 -14.76 37.91
N ALA A 970 -8.42 -15.33 37.78
CA ALA A 970 -8.95 -16.34 38.68
C ALA A 970 -8.46 -17.75 38.38
N GLY A 971 -7.73 -17.92 37.29
CA GLY A 971 -7.19 -19.18 36.81
C GLY A 971 -8.21 -20.04 36.08
N ASN A 972 -9.34 -19.46 35.53
CA ASN A 972 -10.16 -20.18 34.55
C ASN A 972 -9.39 -20.22 33.24
N GLN A 973 -9.68 -21.23 32.45
CA GLN A 973 -8.97 -21.42 31.19
C GLN A 973 -9.91 -21.96 30.11
N THR A 974 -9.62 -21.58 28.88
CA THR A 974 -10.29 -22.11 27.69
C THR A 974 -9.27 -22.32 26.59
N GLU A 975 -9.39 -23.44 25.94
CA GLU A 975 -8.57 -23.82 24.78
C GLU A 975 -9.29 -23.45 23.48
N SER A 976 -8.58 -22.89 22.53
CA SER A 976 -9.09 -22.57 21.20
C SER A 976 -9.24 -23.83 20.34
N GLN A 977 -9.98 -23.72 19.25
CA GLN A 977 -9.87 -24.69 18.17
C GLN A 977 -8.46 -24.63 17.54
N GLU A 978 -8.03 -25.77 17.03
CA GLU A 978 -6.77 -25.83 16.26
C GLU A 978 -6.93 -25.13 14.91
N ILE A 979 -5.91 -24.37 14.54
CA ILE A 979 -5.77 -23.83 13.19
C ILE A 979 -4.54 -24.44 12.52
N SER A 980 -4.58 -24.53 11.19
CA SER A 980 -3.44 -25.03 10.41
C SER A 980 -3.00 -23.98 9.40
N VAL A 981 -1.69 -23.79 9.30
CA VAL A 981 -1.05 -22.89 8.34
C VAL A 981 -0.18 -23.71 7.41
N GLU A 982 -0.36 -23.53 6.10
CA GLU A 982 0.42 -24.25 5.09
C GLU A 982 1.60 -23.40 4.62
N ILE A 983 2.81 -23.98 4.69
CA ILE A 983 4.05 -23.36 4.22
C ILE A 983 4.58 -24.19 3.06
N ARG A 984 4.71 -23.57 1.90
CA ARG A 984 5.24 -24.20 0.67
C ARG A 984 6.58 -23.56 0.28
N ARG A 985 7.16 -24.13 -0.74
CA ARG A 985 8.45 -23.64 -1.30
C ARG A 985 8.22 -22.55 -2.33
#